data_5c380a45197c82f200aec0e52474261f
#
_entry.id   5c380a45197c82f200aec0e52474261f
#
_cell.length_a   1.000
_cell.length_b   1.000
_cell.length_c   1.000
_cell.angle_alpha   90.00
_cell.angle_beta   90.00
_cell.angle_gamma   90.00
#
_symmetry.space_group_name_H-M   'P 1'
#
loop_
_entity.id
_entity.type
_entity.pdbx_description
1 polymer ?
#
loop_
_entity_poly.entity_id
_entity_poly.type
_entity_poly.pdbx_seq_one_letter_code
_entity_poly.pdbx_strand_id
1 'polypeptide(L)'
;MKCLSLKKIEFLNPKLFLTKNSSFVFLLIVIASCTMSSDNKLTPPSPEKIPFVMEAHGDTRIDNYYWLRDDTRSDPQVLNYLKLENEYADQWFEKRTDYKSLILEELISRIVTSETSYKVKKGDYLYFNEISSKDQLPKYYRSKDGNKELIIDPNIKLKTQEYYSINSVVPSSDNSLIAFNDDDNGRREFTIKILDSDYELLDDEITQTSYGIFWSSDNKFIIYLKKDPITLIANQVYVHEIGTSQDKDVLIYKEEDSEFNINLSQSRTDKFIYINIEKTNANEIRLIDAGNPKAEPKIAIVRGEDHLYSLEHANDDSFYVRSNLNSPNYKVYKASDIDSLDVAVEEIAPHYPDIFISDHIIFDDYLVLEIRENGLPGIQKIKLSDKSSSMVAFNEESYYVSLSYNLDSKDKNFYYSYSSPTQPVTIYSQELENSDTKNLWQKEINNFDADKYKTSRQFITARDGVKVPVTITHHNDIDLKSSPILFYGYGSYGLTTESYFRSSIIPLLDRGFVHVLVNIRGGGEMGKYWYEQGRMFNKLNTFYDFNDAVKSVLNMGIGSKEKVFAQGGSAGGLLMGAIINFEPELYTGILSGVPFVDVLTTMSDASIPLTTFEWDEWGNPENKDEYNYIKQYSPYDNIRALNYPAVLVTSSLFDSQVQYYEPAKYTPKLREYSTSGNPVLMKMNLIGGHGGKSGRLNQMEETAEEYGFLLNLLDE
;
A
#
# COMPACT_ATOMS: atom_id res chain seq x y z
N MET A 1 -14.00 -46.18 -31.23
CA MET A 1 -14.86 -47.34 -31.28
C MET A 1 -15.68 -47.45 -29.98
N LYS A 2 -17.04 -47.58 -30.13
CA LYS A 2 -18.09 -47.77 -29.11
C LYS A 2 -18.36 -46.62 -28.16
N CYS A 3 -19.26 -45.73 -28.35
CA CYS A 3 -20.74 -45.63 -28.39
C CYS A 3 -21.46 -46.55 -27.41
N LEU A 4 -22.25 -45.93 -26.51
CA LEU A 4 -23.50 -46.44 -25.90
C LEU A 4 -23.86 -45.47 -24.73
N SER A 5 -25.08 -45.05 -24.46
CA SER A 5 -26.37 -44.86 -25.16
C SER A 5 -27.29 -44.16 -24.15
N LEU A 6 -28.07 -43.23 -24.64
CA LEU A 6 -29.19 -42.56 -23.95
C LEU A 6 -30.26 -43.53 -23.49
N LYS A 7 -30.84 -43.36 -22.29
CA LYS A 7 -32.17 -43.88 -21.96
C LYS A 7 -33.16 -42.76 -21.66
N LYS A 8 -34.19 -42.71 -22.51
CA LYS A 8 -35.45 -41.99 -22.35
C LYS A 8 -36.25 -42.53 -21.17
N ILE A 9 -36.95 -41.68 -20.49
CA ILE A 9 -38.10 -42.06 -19.66
C ILE A 9 -39.33 -41.35 -20.21
N GLU A 10 -40.35 -42.21 -20.48
CA GLU A 10 -41.58 -41.86 -21.15
C GLU A 10 -42.64 -41.31 -20.19
N PHE A 11 -43.50 -40.48 -20.79
CA PHE A 11 -44.73 -39.94 -20.22
C PHE A 11 -45.81 -41.02 -20.07
N LEU A 12 -46.53 -41.03 -18.97
CA LEU A 12 -47.79 -41.73 -18.79
C LEU A 12 -48.93 -40.72 -18.67
N ASN A 13 -49.91 -40.91 -19.55
CA ASN A 13 -51.14 -40.16 -19.73
C ASN A 13 -52.27 -40.71 -18.84
N PRO A 14 -53.16 -39.91 -18.23
CA PRO A 14 -54.29 -40.40 -17.47
C PRO A 14 -55.57 -40.44 -18.32
N LYS A 15 -56.30 -41.53 -18.23
CA LYS A 15 -57.70 -41.65 -18.73
C LYS A 15 -58.72 -41.40 -17.61
N LEU A 16 -59.67 -40.55 -17.99
CA LEU A 16 -61.04 -40.30 -17.51
C LEU A 16 -61.74 -41.40 -16.69
N PHE A 17 -62.48 -40.95 -15.66
CA PHE A 17 -63.84 -41.41 -15.37
C PHE A 17 -64.74 -40.19 -14.98
N LEU A 18 -65.88 -40.11 -15.72
CA LEU A 18 -67.01 -39.22 -15.50
C LEU A 18 -68.04 -39.82 -14.59
N THR A 19 -68.54 -39.07 -13.62
CA THR A 19 -69.97 -39.21 -13.19
C THR A 19 -70.54 -37.88 -12.73
N LYS A 20 -71.83 -37.70 -13.01
CA LYS A 20 -72.64 -36.49 -13.13
C LYS A 20 -73.16 -35.92 -11.80
N ASN A 21 -73.57 -34.64 -11.96
CA ASN A 21 -74.63 -33.83 -11.26
C ASN A 21 -74.12 -33.07 -10.00
N SER A 22 -74.32 -31.81 -9.78
CA SER A 22 -75.29 -30.83 -10.26
C SER A 22 -74.99 -29.42 -9.64
N SER A 23 -75.48 -28.41 -10.32
CA SER A 23 -75.86 -27.09 -9.82
C SER A 23 -74.86 -25.95 -9.72
N PHE A 24 -75.03 -25.05 -10.64
CA PHE A 24 -74.58 -23.67 -10.79
C PHE A 24 -74.54 -22.84 -9.49
N VAL A 25 -73.40 -22.20 -9.25
CA VAL A 25 -73.33 -20.79 -8.83
C VAL A 25 -72.07 -20.19 -9.47
N PHE A 26 -72.27 -19.28 -10.45
CA PHE A 26 -71.21 -18.45 -11.01
C PHE A 26 -70.87 -17.35 -10.03
N LEU A 27 -69.75 -17.45 -9.35
CA LEU A 27 -69.12 -16.33 -8.64
C LEU A 27 -67.99 -15.81 -9.48
N LEU A 28 -68.25 -14.72 -10.19
CA LEU A 28 -67.21 -13.93 -10.89
C LEU A 28 -66.29 -13.30 -9.85
N ILE A 29 -65.17 -13.96 -9.55
CA ILE A 29 -64.05 -13.28 -8.86
C ILE A 29 -63.27 -12.55 -9.95
N VAL A 30 -63.50 -11.22 -10.03
CA VAL A 30 -62.61 -10.28 -10.70
C VAL A 30 -61.36 -10.20 -9.86
N ILE A 31 -60.35 -10.97 -10.23
CA ILE A 31 -58.99 -10.75 -9.69
C ILE A 31 -58.50 -9.46 -10.36
N ALA A 32 -58.70 -8.35 -9.67
CA ALA A 32 -57.94 -7.14 -9.92
C ALA A 32 -56.48 -7.45 -9.60
N SER A 33 -55.70 -7.77 -10.63
CA SER A 33 -54.24 -7.75 -10.57
C SER A 33 -53.84 -6.29 -10.34
N CYS A 34 -53.80 -5.84 -9.10
CA CYS A 34 -52.97 -4.71 -8.73
C CYS A 34 -51.53 -5.16 -8.97
N THR A 35 -50.99 -4.87 -10.14
CA THR A 35 -49.55 -4.69 -10.28
C THR A 35 -49.18 -3.48 -9.44
N MET A 36 -48.96 -3.72 -8.15
CA MET A 36 -48.10 -2.82 -7.40
C MET A 36 -46.73 -2.93 -8.03
N SER A 37 -46.38 -1.98 -8.87
CA SER A 37 -44.98 -1.62 -9.05
C SER A 37 -44.52 -1.10 -7.68
N SER A 38 -44.09 -2.02 -6.82
CA SER A 38 -43.25 -1.61 -5.72
C SER A 38 -41.97 -1.11 -6.38
N ASP A 39 -41.83 0.21 -6.46
CA ASP A 39 -40.49 0.78 -6.45
C ASP A 39 -39.82 0.23 -5.20
N ASN A 40 -39.13 -0.91 -5.38
CA ASN A 40 -38.30 -1.49 -4.33
C ASN A 40 -37.14 -0.53 -4.10
N LYS A 41 -37.40 0.50 -3.27
CA LYS A 41 -36.37 1.40 -2.81
C LYS A 41 -35.33 0.54 -2.08
N LEU A 42 -34.13 0.54 -2.61
CA LEU A 42 -33.02 -0.19 -2.02
C LEU A 42 -32.81 0.33 -0.58
N THR A 43 -32.93 -0.53 0.40
CA THR A 43 -32.79 -0.16 1.82
C THR A 43 -31.45 -0.62 2.35
N PRO A 44 -30.60 0.29 2.83
CA PRO A 44 -29.31 -0.09 3.38
C PRO A 44 -29.45 -0.89 4.69
N PRO A 45 -28.49 -1.77 5.00
CA PRO A 45 -28.41 -2.42 6.30
C PRO A 45 -28.38 -1.40 7.43
N SER A 46 -29.09 -1.70 8.54
CA SER A 46 -29.14 -0.87 9.72
C SER A 46 -28.80 -1.73 10.94
N PRO A 47 -27.53 -1.76 11.38
CA PRO A 47 -27.12 -2.51 12.55
C PRO A 47 -27.74 -1.94 13.81
N GLU A 48 -27.93 -2.79 14.82
CA GLU A 48 -28.49 -2.37 16.11
C GLU A 48 -27.59 -1.33 16.78
N LYS A 49 -28.22 -0.34 17.42
CA LYS A 49 -27.51 0.68 18.19
C LYS A 49 -27.38 0.22 19.64
N ILE A 50 -26.18 -0.17 20.04
CA ILE A 50 -25.85 -0.59 21.40
C ILE A 50 -24.86 0.45 21.96
N PRO A 51 -25.30 1.39 22.82
CA PRO A 51 -24.42 2.44 23.32
C PRO A 51 -23.23 1.89 24.10
N PHE A 52 -22.02 2.19 23.66
CA PHE A 52 -20.77 1.97 24.40
C PHE A 52 -20.22 3.33 24.83
N VAL A 53 -20.07 3.52 26.14
CA VAL A 53 -19.63 4.80 26.73
C VAL A 53 -18.13 4.76 26.98
N MET A 54 -17.42 5.75 26.45
CA MET A 54 -15.98 5.95 26.65
C MET A 54 -15.76 7.29 27.35
N GLU A 55 -14.98 7.29 28.41
CA GLU A 55 -14.70 8.48 29.21
C GLU A 55 -13.17 8.71 29.28
N ALA A 56 -12.73 9.91 28.89
CA ALA A 56 -11.32 10.33 29.00
C ALA A 56 -11.27 11.85 29.24
N HIS A 57 -10.38 12.30 30.13
CA HIS A 57 -10.10 13.72 30.39
C HIS A 57 -11.33 14.58 30.75
N GLY A 58 -12.41 13.96 31.25
CA GLY A 58 -13.69 14.63 31.54
C GLY A 58 -14.60 14.80 30.31
N ASP A 59 -14.26 14.19 29.20
CA ASP A 59 -15.08 14.08 28.00
C ASP A 59 -15.75 12.70 27.95
N THR A 60 -16.99 12.66 27.46
CA THR A 60 -17.78 11.43 27.30
C THR A 60 -18.12 11.25 25.82
N ARG A 61 -17.69 10.14 25.23
CA ARG A 61 -18.04 9.73 23.87
C ARG A 61 -18.96 8.51 23.91
N ILE A 62 -19.91 8.44 22.98
CA ILE A 62 -20.82 7.30 22.86
C ILE A 62 -20.69 6.74 21.45
N ASP A 63 -20.30 5.46 21.38
CA ASP A 63 -20.24 4.70 20.14
C ASP A 63 -21.36 3.64 20.13
N ASN A 64 -22.37 3.87 19.29
CA ASN A 64 -23.52 2.96 19.15
C ASN A 64 -23.19 1.68 18.36
N TYR A 65 -22.04 1.64 17.69
CA TYR A 65 -21.63 0.57 16.80
C TYR A 65 -20.35 -0.13 17.25
N TYR A 66 -19.86 0.16 18.48
CA TYR A 66 -18.63 -0.44 19.03
C TYR A 66 -18.68 -1.97 19.06
N TRP A 67 -19.87 -2.58 19.22
CA TRP A 67 -20.08 -4.01 19.21
C TRP A 67 -19.70 -4.70 17.88
N LEU A 68 -19.54 -3.96 16.79
CA LEU A 68 -19.00 -4.49 15.52
C LEU A 68 -17.51 -4.85 15.61
N ARG A 69 -16.82 -4.47 16.68
CA ARG A 69 -15.47 -4.93 16.97
C ARG A 69 -15.51 -6.38 17.46
N ASP A 70 -15.00 -7.27 16.64
CA ASP A 70 -14.71 -8.67 17.01
C ASP A 70 -13.28 -9.00 16.59
N ASP A 71 -12.37 -8.98 17.57
CA ASP A 71 -10.93 -9.23 17.35
C ASP A 71 -10.67 -10.69 16.92
N THR A 72 -11.64 -11.60 17.16
CA THR A 72 -11.58 -13.01 16.69
C THR A 72 -12.07 -13.20 15.26
N ARG A 73 -12.81 -12.21 14.70
CA ARG A 73 -13.40 -12.24 13.34
C ARG A 73 -14.30 -13.42 13.07
N SER A 74 -15.00 -13.90 14.10
CA SER A 74 -15.79 -15.12 14.06
C SER A 74 -17.23 -14.94 14.55
N ASP A 75 -17.60 -13.78 15.10
CA ASP A 75 -18.95 -13.50 15.57
C ASP A 75 -19.94 -13.56 14.40
N PRO A 76 -20.94 -14.50 14.44
CA PRO A 76 -21.88 -14.66 13.35
C PRO A 76 -22.75 -13.41 13.09
N GLN A 77 -23.02 -12.58 14.12
CA GLN A 77 -23.83 -11.37 13.97
C GLN A 77 -23.04 -10.31 13.21
N VAL A 78 -21.76 -10.13 13.52
CA VAL A 78 -20.85 -9.23 12.81
C VAL A 78 -20.66 -9.67 11.36
N LEU A 79 -20.31 -10.95 11.15
CA LEU A 79 -20.12 -11.50 9.82
C LEU A 79 -21.38 -11.40 8.95
N ASN A 80 -22.55 -11.62 9.53
CA ASN A 80 -23.82 -11.45 8.82
C ASN A 80 -24.05 -9.99 8.41
N TYR A 81 -23.76 -9.03 9.29
CA TYR A 81 -23.87 -7.61 8.96
C TYR A 81 -22.95 -7.24 7.79
N LEU A 82 -21.68 -7.67 7.80
CA LEU A 82 -20.74 -7.42 6.69
C LEU A 82 -21.22 -8.01 5.36
N LYS A 83 -21.83 -9.22 5.38
CA LYS A 83 -22.44 -9.81 4.18
C LYS A 83 -23.61 -8.99 3.65
N LEU A 84 -24.49 -8.52 4.54
CA LEU A 84 -25.62 -7.68 4.15
C LEU A 84 -25.16 -6.36 3.51
N GLU A 85 -24.05 -5.78 3.98
CA GLU A 85 -23.45 -4.59 3.36
C GLU A 85 -22.98 -4.88 1.93
N ASN A 86 -22.31 -6.03 1.71
CA ASN A 86 -21.93 -6.47 0.38
C ASN A 86 -23.14 -6.67 -0.53
N GLU A 87 -24.18 -7.35 -0.07
CA GLU A 87 -25.42 -7.57 -0.81
C GLU A 87 -26.10 -6.24 -1.18
N TYR A 88 -26.11 -5.28 -0.27
CA TYR A 88 -26.66 -3.95 -0.54
C TYR A 88 -25.87 -3.21 -1.63
N ALA A 89 -24.54 -3.23 -1.54
CA ALA A 89 -23.69 -2.62 -2.54
C ALA A 89 -23.84 -3.32 -3.91
N ASP A 90 -23.87 -4.66 -3.94
CA ASP A 90 -24.08 -5.43 -5.19
C ASP A 90 -25.41 -5.06 -5.85
N GLN A 91 -26.50 -4.98 -5.08
CA GLN A 91 -27.81 -4.55 -5.59
C GLN A 91 -27.80 -3.12 -6.11
N TRP A 92 -26.97 -2.23 -5.54
CA TRP A 92 -26.81 -0.87 -6.06
C TRP A 92 -26.18 -0.87 -7.46
N PHE A 93 -25.12 -1.68 -7.65
CA PHE A 93 -24.46 -1.85 -8.96
C PHE A 93 -25.36 -2.55 -9.99
N GLU A 94 -26.06 -3.62 -9.60
CA GLU A 94 -26.95 -4.39 -10.51
C GLU A 94 -28.07 -3.55 -11.14
N LYS A 95 -28.49 -2.47 -10.49
CA LYS A 95 -29.54 -1.57 -10.98
C LYS A 95 -29.01 -0.49 -11.94
N ARG A 96 -27.71 -0.49 -12.24
CA ARG A 96 -27.01 0.55 -13.00
C ARG A 96 -26.25 -0.03 -14.19
N THR A 97 -25.58 0.84 -14.96
CA THR A 97 -24.73 0.40 -16.05
C THR A 97 -23.58 -0.46 -15.53
N ASP A 98 -23.33 -1.61 -16.16
CA ASP A 98 -22.26 -2.52 -15.78
C ASP A 98 -20.89 -2.00 -16.24
N TYR A 99 -20.50 -0.85 -15.68
CA TYR A 99 -19.17 -0.28 -15.90
C TYR A 99 -18.06 -1.14 -15.32
N LYS A 100 -18.34 -1.91 -14.24
CA LYS A 100 -17.36 -2.82 -13.66
C LYS A 100 -16.83 -3.81 -14.69
N SER A 101 -17.71 -4.51 -15.41
CA SER A 101 -17.29 -5.44 -16.45
C SER A 101 -16.54 -4.77 -17.59
N LEU A 102 -17.00 -3.60 -18.04
CA LEU A 102 -16.33 -2.85 -19.12
C LEU A 102 -14.91 -2.40 -18.71
N ILE A 103 -14.75 -1.84 -17.53
CA ILE A 103 -13.44 -1.42 -17.02
C ILE A 103 -12.52 -2.62 -16.81
N LEU A 104 -13.04 -3.71 -16.25
CA LEU A 104 -12.25 -4.93 -16.05
C LEU A 104 -11.71 -5.49 -17.38
N GLU A 105 -12.55 -5.56 -18.41
CA GLU A 105 -12.12 -5.99 -19.75
C GLU A 105 -11.01 -5.08 -20.30
N GLU A 106 -11.11 -3.77 -20.10
CA GLU A 106 -10.09 -2.81 -20.52
C GLU A 106 -8.78 -2.98 -19.74
N LEU A 107 -8.85 -3.17 -18.41
CA LEU A 107 -7.68 -3.42 -17.57
C LEU A 107 -6.96 -4.71 -17.99
N ILE A 108 -7.72 -5.79 -18.20
CA ILE A 108 -7.19 -7.08 -18.67
C ILE A 108 -6.57 -6.93 -20.07
N SER A 109 -7.19 -6.16 -20.95
CA SER A 109 -6.69 -5.95 -22.33
C SER A 109 -5.30 -5.29 -22.39
N ARG A 110 -4.91 -4.61 -21.32
CA ARG A 110 -3.58 -3.98 -21.20
C ARG A 110 -2.49 -4.92 -20.71
N ILE A 111 -2.87 -6.12 -20.25
CA ILE A 111 -1.90 -7.14 -19.84
C ILE A 111 -1.28 -7.78 -21.07
N VAL A 112 0.05 -7.86 -21.12
CA VAL A 112 0.76 -8.66 -22.14
C VAL A 112 0.59 -10.16 -21.88
N THR A 113 0.70 -10.97 -22.95
CA THR A 113 0.50 -12.43 -22.85
C THR A 113 1.42 -13.08 -21.84
N SER A 114 2.66 -12.63 -21.75
CA SER A 114 3.64 -13.04 -20.75
C SER A 114 4.53 -11.85 -20.41
N GLU A 115 4.61 -11.53 -19.14
CA GLU A 115 5.48 -10.47 -18.60
C GLU A 115 6.64 -11.12 -17.86
N THR A 116 7.87 -10.69 -18.17
CA THR A 116 9.10 -11.11 -17.47
C THR A 116 9.67 -9.89 -16.76
N SER A 117 9.94 -9.99 -15.45
CA SER A 117 10.60 -8.92 -14.70
C SER A 117 12.04 -8.68 -15.17
N TYR A 118 12.62 -7.56 -14.75
CA TYR A 118 14.07 -7.37 -14.89
C TYR A 118 14.83 -8.56 -14.25
N LYS A 119 15.89 -9.04 -14.94
CA LYS A 119 16.68 -10.20 -14.50
C LYS A 119 17.83 -9.75 -13.62
N VAL A 120 17.78 -10.13 -12.35
CA VAL A 120 18.77 -9.74 -11.33
C VAL A 120 19.85 -10.81 -11.23
N LYS A 121 21.12 -10.41 -11.37
CA LYS A 121 22.26 -11.31 -11.26
C LYS A 121 22.64 -11.54 -9.80
N LYS A 122 22.74 -12.82 -9.38
CA LYS A 122 23.33 -13.23 -8.11
C LYS A 122 24.25 -14.44 -8.31
N GLY A 123 25.53 -14.23 -8.14
CA GLY A 123 26.54 -15.22 -8.49
C GLY A 123 26.50 -15.56 -10.00
N ASP A 124 26.36 -16.83 -10.31
CA ASP A 124 26.28 -17.35 -11.70
C ASP A 124 24.86 -17.34 -12.27
N TYR A 125 23.83 -17.04 -11.45
CA TYR A 125 22.43 -17.12 -11.83
C TYR A 125 21.82 -15.74 -12.08
N LEU A 126 20.81 -15.73 -12.96
CA LEU A 126 19.87 -14.62 -13.15
C LEU A 126 18.53 -15.03 -12.53
N TYR A 127 18.05 -14.25 -11.57
CA TYR A 127 16.74 -14.44 -10.88
C TYR A 127 15.71 -13.49 -11.47
N PHE A 128 14.50 -13.98 -11.71
CA PHE A 128 13.42 -13.20 -12.30
C PHE A 128 12.04 -13.84 -12.06
N ASN A 129 11.01 -13.05 -12.28
CA ASN A 129 9.65 -13.51 -12.22
C ASN A 129 9.01 -13.49 -13.60
N GLU A 130 8.09 -14.44 -13.85
CA GLU A 130 7.23 -14.40 -15.02
C GLU A 130 5.78 -14.56 -14.62
N ILE A 131 4.90 -13.81 -15.27
CA ILE A 131 3.47 -13.92 -15.07
C ILE A 131 2.77 -13.94 -16.43
N SER A 132 2.01 -15.01 -16.73
CA SER A 132 1.19 -15.09 -17.93
C SER A 132 -0.13 -14.35 -17.73
N SER A 133 -0.80 -13.99 -18.83
CA SER A 133 -2.10 -13.31 -18.76
C SER A 133 -3.19 -14.09 -18.00
N LYS A 134 -2.98 -15.38 -17.75
CA LYS A 134 -3.90 -16.27 -17.03
C LYS A 134 -3.54 -16.50 -15.57
N ASP A 135 -2.32 -16.12 -15.17
CA ASP A 135 -1.83 -16.32 -13.81
C ASP A 135 -2.29 -15.16 -12.90
N GLN A 136 -2.62 -15.48 -11.67
CA GLN A 136 -2.93 -14.50 -10.62
C GLN A 136 -1.67 -13.95 -9.97
N LEU A 137 -0.66 -14.82 -9.77
CA LEU A 137 0.60 -14.50 -9.11
C LEU A 137 1.79 -14.80 -10.02
N PRO A 138 2.91 -14.07 -9.87
CA PRO A 138 4.12 -14.33 -10.63
C PRO A 138 4.75 -15.67 -10.21
N LYS A 139 5.31 -16.38 -11.20
CA LYS A 139 6.15 -17.56 -10.98
C LYS A 139 7.60 -17.13 -10.85
N TYR A 140 8.34 -17.78 -9.98
CA TYR A 140 9.72 -17.45 -9.67
C TYR A 140 10.67 -18.40 -10.41
N TYR A 141 11.67 -17.82 -11.07
CA TYR A 141 12.62 -18.54 -11.89
C TYR A 141 14.05 -18.11 -11.60
N ARG A 142 15.00 -19.02 -11.87
CA ARG A 142 16.40 -18.67 -12.10
C ARG A 142 16.88 -19.22 -13.44
N SER A 143 17.97 -18.67 -13.97
CA SER A 143 18.62 -19.21 -15.17
C SER A 143 20.13 -19.09 -15.09
N LYS A 144 20.82 -20.11 -15.62
CA LYS A 144 22.28 -20.15 -15.80
C LYS A 144 22.59 -20.68 -17.19
N ASP A 145 23.49 -20.02 -17.93
CA ASP A 145 23.91 -20.38 -19.29
C ASP A 145 22.74 -20.61 -20.27
N GLY A 146 21.66 -19.83 -20.09
CA GLY A 146 20.44 -19.94 -20.91
C GLY A 146 19.47 -21.03 -20.48
N ASN A 147 19.83 -21.90 -19.55
CA ASN A 147 18.92 -22.90 -18.98
C ASN A 147 18.05 -22.22 -17.90
N LYS A 148 16.73 -22.30 -18.10
CA LYS A 148 15.73 -21.71 -17.21
C LYS A 148 15.13 -22.79 -16.30
N GLU A 149 15.07 -22.50 -15.00
CA GLU A 149 14.55 -23.39 -13.96
C GLU A 149 13.42 -22.71 -13.21
N LEU A 150 12.28 -23.40 -13.01
CA LEU A 150 11.18 -22.95 -12.18
C LEU A 150 11.50 -23.24 -10.71
N ILE A 151 11.51 -22.21 -9.88
CA ILE A 151 11.71 -22.32 -8.44
C ILE A 151 10.37 -22.56 -7.74
N ILE A 152 9.41 -21.65 -7.92
CA ILE A 152 8.11 -21.69 -7.24
C ILE A 152 6.99 -21.21 -8.20
N ASP A 153 5.89 -21.96 -8.24
CA ASP A 153 4.63 -21.53 -8.84
C ASP A 153 3.56 -21.33 -7.75
N PRO A 154 3.34 -20.10 -7.25
CA PRO A 154 2.37 -19.83 -6.19
C PRO A 154 0.91 -20.03 -6.64
N ASN A 155 0.64 -20.02 -7.96
CA ASN A 155 -0.72 -20.28 -8.48
C ASN A 155 -1.22 -21.68 -8.18
N ILE A 156 -0.33 -22.62 -7.83
CA ILE A 156 -0.74 -23.98 -7.39
C ILE A 156 -1.50 -23.89 -6.06
N LYS A 157 -1.06 -23.05 -5.13
CA LYS A 157 -1.71 -22.84 -3.83
C LYS A 157 -3.09 -22.19 -3.97
N LEU A 158 -3.23 -21.21 -4.86
CA LEU A 158 -4.51 -20.55 -5.13
C LEU A 158 -5.59 -21.46 -5.74
N LYS A 159 -5.28 -22.70 -6.13
CA LYS A 159 -6.29 -23.69 -6.53
C LYS A 159 -7.07 -24.25 -5.33
N THR A 160 -6.50 -24.18 -4.15
CA THR A 160 -7.04 -24.78 -2.92
C THR A 160 -7.20 -23.78 -1.77
N GLN A 161 -6.63 -22.59 -1.90
CA GLN A 161 -6.67 -21.50 -0.93
C GLN A 161 -7.26 -20.24 -1.58
N GLU A 162 -8.04 -19.48 -0.84
CA GLU A 162 -8.64 -18.24 -1.34
C GLU A 162 -7.68 -17.05 -1.28
N TYR A 163 -6.69 -17.11 -0.39
CA TYR A 163 -5.60 -16.14 -0.29
C TYR A 163 -4.26 -16.86 -0.24
N TYR A 164 -3.28 -16.33 -0.97
CA TYR A 164 -1.89 -16.74 -0.90
C TYR A 164 -0.99 -15.65 -1.48
N SER A 165 0.11 -15.37 -0.83
CA SER A 165 1.14 -14.47 -1.35
C SER A 165 2.53 -14.95 -0.96
N ILE A 166 3.52 -14.67 -1.81
CA ILE A 166 4.94 -14.81 -1.48
C ILE A 166 5.50 -13.40 -1.37
N ASN A 167 6.12 -13.10 -0.22
CA ASN A 167 6.73 -11.79 0.00
C ASN A 167 8.16 -11.74 -0.57
N SER A 168 8.99 -12.73 -0.29
CA SER A 168 10.36 -12.76 -0.79
C SER A 168 10.85 -14.17 -1.12
N VAL A 169 11.79 -14.25 -2.07
CA VAL A 169 12.52 -15.47 -2.46
C VAL A 169 14.00 -15.12 -2.45
N VAL A 170 14.75 -15.70 -1.52
CA VAL A 170 16.15 -15.32 -1.23
C VAL A 170 17.08 -16.53 -1.36
N PRO A 171 17.89 -16.60 -2.41
CA PRO A 171 18.89 -17.65 -2.53
C PRO A 171 20.04 -17.46 -1.53
N SER A 172 20.63 -18.57 -1.04
CA SER A 172 21.90 -18.59 -0.34
C SER A 172 23.04 -18.02 -1.19
N SER A 173 24.16 -17.62 -0.59
CA SER A 173 25.27 -17.01 -1.31
C SER A 173 25.90 -17.94 -2.38
N ASP A 174 25.88 -19.25 -2.12
CA ASP A 174 26.35 -20.28 -3.04
C ASP A 174 25.27 -20.81 -4.01
N ASN A 175 24.03 -20.29 -3.91
CA ASN A 175 22.86 -20.70 -4.69
C ASN A 175 22.43 -22.18 -4.51
N SER A 176 22.86 -22.86 -3.44
CA SER A 176 22.51 -24.26 -3.16
C SER A 176 21.16 -24.41 -2.47
N LEU A 177 20.73 -23.37 -1.71
CA LEU A 177 19.46 -23.30 -1.01
C LEU A 177 18.69 -22.05 -1.43
N ILE A 178 17.36 -22.09 -1.31
CA ILE A 178 16.49 -20.94 -1.54
C ILE A 178 15.48 -20.87 -0.40
N ALA A 179 15.53 -19.78 0.37
CA ALA A 179 14.50 -19.49 1.37
C ALA A 179 13.41 -18.59 0.77
N PHE A 180 12.19 -18.82 1.15
CA PHE A 180 11.08 -17.94 0.80
C PHE A 180 10.11 -17.82 1.98
N ASN A 181 9.33 -16.74 2.03
CA ASN A 181 8.27 -16.59 3.01
C ASN A 181 6.92 -16.34 2.34
N ASP A 182 5.91 -17.03 2.84
CA ASP A 182 4.54 -16.95 2.37
C ASP A 182 3.56 -16.49 3.46
N ASP A 183 2.46 -15.87 3.01
CA ASP A 183 1.29 -15.49 3.81
C ASP A 183 0.06 -16.12 3.17
N ASP A 184 -0.72 -16.85 3.95
CA ASP A 184 -1.89 -17.61 3.50
C ASP A 184 -3.23 -17.03 3.98
N ASN A 185 -3.21 -15.91 4.70
CA ASN A 185 -4.40 -15.30 5.30
C ASN A 185 -4.50 -13.77 5.15
N GLY A 186 -3.48 -13.12 4.60
CA GLY A 186 -3.45 -11.67 4.36
C GLY A 186 -3.06 -10.82 5.57
N ARG A 187 -2.68 -11.43 6.70
CA ARG A 187 -2.34 -10.72 7.93
C ARG A 187 -0.87 -10.30 8.02
N ARG A 188 -0.07 -10.63 6.99
CA ARG A 188 1.38 -10.41 6.98
C ARG A 188 2.11 -11.13 8.13
N GLU A 189 1.56 -12.27 8.53
CA GLU A 189 2.21 -13.23 9.42
C GLU A 189 2.79 -14.33 8.54
N PHE A 190 4.10 -14.28 8.31
CA PHE A 190 4.73 -15.12 7.31
C PHE A 190 5.24 -16.43 7.90
N THR A 191 5.35 -17.44 7.02
CA THR A 191 6.06 -18.70 7.28
C THR A 191 7.26 -18.77 6.36
N ILE A 192 8.48 -18.92 6.91
CA ILE A 192 9.69 -19.15 6.12
C ILE A 192 9.84 -20.66 5.84
N LYS A 193 10.11 -20.97 4.59
CA LYS A 193 10.35 -22.32 4.06
C LYS A 193 11.62 -22.32 3.23
N ILE A 194 12.27 -23.47 3.13
CA ILE A 194 13.56 -23.62 2.45
C ILE A 194 13.47 -24.72 1.40
N LEU A 195 13.97 -24.42 0.22
CA LEU A 195 14.11 -25.36 -0.91
C LEU A 195 15.59 -25.76 -1.07
N ASP A 196 15.83 -27.01 -1.36
CA ASP A 196 17.14 -27.51 -1.77
C ASP A 196 17.45 -27.24 -3.26
N SER A 197 18.58 -27.79 -3.76
CA SER A 197 19.00 -27.62 -5.15
C SER A 197 18.06 -28.25 -6.19
N ASP A 198 17.27 -29.21 -5.80
CA ASP A 198 16.26 -29.91 -6.62
C ASP A 198 14.86 -29.26 -6.48
N TYR A 199 14.76 -28.15 -5.73
CA TYR A 199 13.53 -27.42 -5.38
C TYR A 199 12.55 -28.21 -4.52
N GLU A 200 13.04 -29.19 -3.77
CA GLU A 200 12.24 -29.89 -2.77
C GLU A 200 12.30 -29.16 -1.43
N LEU A 201 11.18 -29.14 -0.71
CA LEU A 201 11.10 -28.49 0.60
C LEU A 201 11.92 -29.28 1.64
N LEU A 202 12.76 -28.57 2.39
CA LEU A 202 13.35 -29.09 3.62
C LEU A 202 12.28 -29.19 4.73
N ASP A 203 12.61 -29.89 5.80
CA ASP A 203 11.74 -30.02 6.99
C ASP A 203 11.70 -28.73 7.84
N ASP A 204 12.54 -27.73 7.49
CA ASP A 204 12.60 -26.44 8.18
C ASP A 204 11.37 -25.61 7.83
N GLU A 205 10.53 -25.33 8.84
CA GLU A 205 9.36 -24.46 8.74
C GLU A 205 9.38 -23.48 9.93
N ILE A 206 9.55 -22.18 9.62
CA ILE A 206 9.66 -21.13 10.64
C ILE A 206 8.42 -20.25 10.58
N THR A 207 7.55 -20.36 11.56
CA THR A 207 6.24 -19.69 11.59
C THR A 207 6.26 -18.39 12.39
N GLN A 208 5.19 -17.57 12.23
CA GLN A 208 4.98 -16.31 12.94
C GLN A 208 6.12 -15.30 12.69
N THR A 209 6.66 -15.29 11.49
CA THR A 209 7.73 -14.38 11.12
C THR A 209 7.20 -13.06 10.55
N SER A 210 8.08 -12.04 10.51
CA SER A 210 7.86 -10.78 9.81
C SER A 210 8.56 -10.78 8.46
N TYR A 211 8.73 -9.61 7.87
CA TYR A 211 9.47 -9.39 6.63
C TYR A 211 10.96 -9.67 6.83
N GLY A 212 11.61 -10.05 5.73
CA GLY A 212 13.07 -10.22 5.67
C GLY A 212 13.54 -11.64 6.01
N ILE A 213 14.43 -12.14 5.16
CA ILE A 213 15.15 -13.39 5.32
C ILE A 213 16.60 -13.10 4.98
N PHE A 214 17.53 -13.39 5.89
CA PHE A 214 18.95 -13.13 5.70
C PHE A 214 19.77 -14.36 6.00
N TRP A 215 20.70 -14.69 5.09
CA TRP A 215 21.60 -15.81 5.23
C TRP A 215 22.88 -15.43 5.96
N SER A 216 23.41 -16.33 6.80
CA SER A 216 24.80 -16.23 7.25
C SER A 216 25.78 -16.44 6.09
N SER A 217 27.01 -15.94 6.22
CA SER A 217 28.03 -16.05 5.15
C SER A 217 28.38 -17.50 4.79
N ASP A 218 28.22 -18.46 5.74
CA ASP A 218 28.46 -19.88 5.54
C ASP A 218 27.19 -20.68 5.12
N ASN A 219 26.07 -19.98 4.90
CA ASN A 219 24.77 -20.53 4.48
C ASN A 219 24.15 -21.56 5.46
N LYS A 220 24.62 -21.61 6.74
CA LYS A 220 24.09 -22.56 7.73
C LYS A 220 22.99 -21.98 8.59
N PHE A 221 22.82 -20.67 8.57
CA PHE A 221 21.85 -19.98 9.44
C PHE A 221 21.00 -19.02 8.62
N ILE A 222 19.74 -18.88 9.08
CA ILE A 222 18.81 -17.80 8.69
C ILE A 222 18.61 -16.88 9.87
N ILE A 223 18.73 -15.58 9.63
CA ILE A 223 18.38 -14.52 10.56
C ILE A 223 17.02 -13.96 10.14
N TYR A 224 16.09 -13.88 11.09
CA TYR A 224 14.70 -13.51 10.83
C TYR A 224 14.07 -12.76 11.99
N LEU A 225 12.91 -12.16 11.74
CA LEU A 225 12.12 -11.40 12.70
C LEU A 225 10.88 -12.17 13.15
N LYS A 226 10.56 -12.05 14.44
CA LYS A 226 9.23 -12.40 14.99
C LYS A 226 8.48 -11.16 15.43
N LYS A 227 7.17 -11.23 15.27
CA LYS A 227 6.22 -10.22 15.75
C LYS A 227 5.69 -10.58 17.13
N ASP A 228 5.34 -9.57 17.89
CA ASP A 228 4.44 -9.76 19.02
C ASP A 228 3.05 -10.20 18.50
N PRO A 229 2.45 -11.27 19.02
CA PRO A 229 1.22 -11.84 18.48
C PRO A 229 -0.03 -10.97 18.72
N ILE A 230 0.03 -9.98 19.60
CA ILE A 230 -1.08 -9.08 19.93
C ILE A 230 -0.91 -7.77 19.18
N THR A 231 0.23 -7.10 19.36
CA THR A 231 0.48 -5.77 18.77
C THR A 231 0.92 -5.82 17.32
N LEU A 232 1.31 -6.99 16.81
CA LEU A 232 1.89 -7.24 15.47
C LEU A 232 3.15 -6.43 15.17
N ILE A 233 3.74 -5.78 16.17
CA ILE A 233 5.03 -5.09 16.07
C ILE A 233 6.15 -6.14 16.01
N ALA A 234 7.05 -6.02 15.03
CA ALA A 234 8.24 -6.85 14.96
C ALA A 234 9.25 -6.37 16.02
N ASN A 235 9.48 -7.20 17.06
CA ASN A 235 10.29 -6.81 18.22
C ASN A 235 11.35 -7.84 18.63
N GLN A 236 11.52 -8.94 17.88
CA GLN A 236 12.47 -10.00 18.22
C GLN A 236 13.26 -10.45 16.99
N VAL A 237 14.57 -10.64 17.15
CA VAL A 237 15.49 -11.16 16.13
C VAL A 237 16.01 -12.52 16.56
N TYR A 238 15.80 -13.52 15.70
CA TYR A 238 16.22 -14.89 15.90
C TYR A 238 17.21 -15.37 14.86
N VAL A 239 18.00 -16.37 15.24
CA VAL A 239 18.89 -17.12 14.36
C VAL A 239 18.46 -18.57 14.35
N HIS A 240 18.07 -19.07 13.18
CA HIS A 240 17.70 -20.45 12.93
C HIS A 240 18.89 -21.21 12.28
N GLU A 241 19.18 -22.40 12.79
CA GLU A 241 20.18 -23.31 12.20
C GLU A 241 19.51 -24.31 11.26
N ILE A 242 19.90 -24.32 9.98
CA ILE A 242 19.30 -25.18 8.96
C ILE A 242 19.36 -26.65 9.38
N GLY A 243 18.24 -27.37 9.21
CA GLY A 243 18.08 -28.78 9.61
C GLY A 243 17.73 -28.96 11.07
N THR A 244 17.35 -27.89 11.77
CA THR A 244 16.87 -27.98 13.16
C THR A 244 15.42 -27.50 13.28
N SER A 245 14.75 -27.87 14.39
CA SER A 245 13.41 -27.36 14.67
C SER A 245 13.43 -25.95 15.23
N GLN A 246 12.42 -25.13 14.95
CA GLN A 246 12.29 -23.71 15.36
C GLN A 246 12.40 -23.50 16.89
N ASP A 247 12.08 -24.49 17.72
CA ASP A 247 12.23 -24.40 19.18
C ASP A 247 13.68 -24.33 19.68
N LYS A 248 14.66 -24.61 18.79
CA LYS A 248 16.10 -24.49 19.04
C LYS A 248 16.68 -23.15 18.60
N ASP A 249 15.87 -22.29 18.01
CA ASP A 249 16.32 -21.01 17.51
C ASP A 249 16.83 -20.08 18.63
N VAL A 250 17.87 -19.34 18.32
CA VAL A 250 18.54 -18.47 19.28
C VAL A 250 18.01 -17.05 19.16
N LEU A 251 17.38 -16.55 20.21
CA LEU A 251 17.04 -15.13 20.35
C LEU A 251 18.34 -14.33 20.55
N ILE A 252 18.65 -13.42 19.64
CA ILE A 252 19.86 -12.58 19.71
C ILE A 252 19.57 -11.13 20.09
N TYR A 253 18.33 -10.67 19.85
CA TYR A 253 17.89 -9.34 20.26
C TYR A 253 16.40 -9.31 20.50
N LYS A 254 15.96 -8.55 21.51
CA LYS A 254 14.56 -8.21 21.76
C LYS A 254 14.44 -6.73 22.09
N GLU A 255 13.54 -6.02 21.44
CA GLU A 255 13.15 -4.65 21.80
C GLU A 255 12.01 -4.70 22.80
N GLU A 256 12.20 -4.03 23.93
CA GLU A 256 11.20 -3.99 25.00
C GLU A 256 10.31 -2.74 24.95
N ASP A 257 10.75 -1.71 24.22
CA ASP A 257 9.97 -0.49 24.04
C ASP A 257 8.97 -0.68 22.88
N SER A 258 7.69 -0.69 23.20
CA SER A 258 6.60 -0.93 22.25
C SER A 258 6.34 0.21 21.26
N GLU A 259 7.03 1.34 21.38
CA GLU A 259 7.02 2.41 20.38
C GLU A 259 8.00 2.15 19.24
N PHE A 260 8.89 1.15 19.37
CA PHE A 260 9.85 0.80 18.33
C PHE A 260 9.46 -0.49 17.58
N ASN A 261 9.68 -0.47 16.29
CA ASN A 261 9.57 -1.63 15.41
C ASN A 261 10.96 -2.02 14.90
N ILE A 262 11.19 -3.31 14.62
CA ILE A 262 12.44 -3.79 14.05
C ILE A 262 12.27 -4.14 12.60
N ASN A 263 13.23 -3.70 11.78
CA ASN A 263 13.45 -4.18 10.41
C ASN A 263 14.87 -4.73 10.27
N LEU A 264 15.08 -5.65 9.33
CA LEU A 264 16.41 -6.14 8.97
C LEU A 264 16.79 -5.66 7.58
N SER A 265 18.09 -5.37 7.41
CA SER A 265 18.70 -5.13 6.10
C SER A 265 20.13 -5.73 6.08
N GLN A 266 20.76 -5.77 4.91
CA GLN A 266 22.10 -6.32 4.74
C GLN A 266 23.01 -5.33 4.03
N SER A 267 24.26 -5.24 4.48
CA SER A 267 25.29 -4.45 3.78
C SER A 267 25.53 -5.01 2.38
N ARG A 268 25.76 -4.13 1.41
CA ARG A 268 26.08 -4.53 0.01
C ARG A 268 27.39 -5.30 -0.13
N THR A 269 28.22 -5.30 0.92
CA THR A 269 29.44 -6.11 1.04
C THR A 269 29.18 -7.50 1.60
N ASP A 270 27.91 -7.85 1.92
CA ASP A 270 27.49 -9.11 2.55
C ASP A 270 28.14 -9.40 3.93
N LYS A 271 28.88 -8.44 4.50
CA LYS A 271 29.61 -8.61 5.77
C LYS A 271 28.71 -8.46 6.98
N PHE A 272 27.74 -7.55 6.93
CA PHE A 272 26.88 -7.23 8.06
C PHE A 272 25.41 -7.39 7.73
N ILE A 273 24.65 -7.84 8.73
CA ILE A 273 23.18 -7.73 8.77
C ILE A 273 22.88 -6.65 9.79
N TYR A 274 22.03 -5.68 9.44
CA TYR A 274 21.63 -4.58 10.28
C TYR A 274 20.28 -4.87 10.93
N ILE A 275 20.21 -4.72 12.26
CA ILE A 275 18.96 -4.65 13.02
C ILE A 275 18.61 -3.17 13.09
N ASN A 276 17.64 -2.72 12.28
CA ASN A 276 17.14 -1.36 12.30
C ASN A 276 15.97 -1.29 13.28
N ILE A 277 16.18 -0.65 14.42
CA ILE A 277 15.21 -0.45 15.50
C ILE A 277 14.73 0.99 15.36
N GLU A 278 13.49 1.19 14.97
CA GLU A 278 13.03 2.50 14.50
C GLU A 278 11.63 2.86 14.98
N LYS A 279 11.44 4.16 15.20
CA LYS A 279 10.15 4.84 15.29
C LYS A 279 10.20 6.12 14.44
N THR A 280 9.13 6.86 14.40
CA THR A 280 8.97 8.01 13.49
C THR A 280 10.11 9.03 13.52
N ASN A 281 10.69 9.30 14.67
CA ASN A 281 11.69 10.36 14.85
C ASN A 281 13.02 9.89 15.44
N ALA A 282 13.18 8.60 15.73
CA ALA A 282 14.41 8.07 16.30
C ALA A 282 14.69 6.66 15.80
N ASN A 283 15.96 6.33 15.62
CA ASN A 283 16.36 4.94 15.36
C ASN A 283 17.68 4.56 16.05
N GLU A 284 17.90 3.25 16.16
CA GLU A 284 19.16 2.63 16.52
C GLU A 284 19.44 1.51 15.51
N ILE A 285 20.67 1.41 15.05
CA ILE A 285 21.10 0.30 14.21
C ILE A 285 22.09 -0.55 14.99
N ARG A 286 21.86 -1.87 14.98
CA ARG A 286 22.82 -2.85 15.51
C ARG A 286 23.35 -3.71 14.37
N LEU A 287 24.63 -4.06 14.44
CA LEU A 287 25.30 -4.84 13.41
C LEU A 287 25.49 -6.28 13.90
N ILE A 288 25.10 -7.22 13.06
CA ILE A 288 25.40 -8.64 13.20
C ILE A 288 26.51 -8.96 12.17
N ASP A 289 27.61 -9.58 12.60
CA ASP A 289 28.58 -10.17 11.67
C ASP A 289 27.94 -11.39 11.00
N ALA A 290 27.74 -11.35 9.68
CA ALA A 290 27.13 -12.43 8.92
C ALA A 290 27.96 -13.75 8.97
N GLY A 291 29.26 -13.69 9.32
CA GLY A 291 30.11 -14.85 9.59
C GLY A 291 29.95 -15.44 11.00
N ASN A 292 29.33 -14.70 11.93
CA ASN A 292 29.08 -15.15 13.31
C ASN A 292 27.72 -14.66 13.81
N PRO A 293 26.59 -15.12 13.25
CA PRO A 293 25.28 -14.53 13.45
C PRO A 293 24.71 -14.75 14.87
N LYS A 294 25.30 -15.66 15.68
CA LYS A 294 24.90 -15.90 17.07
C LYS A 294 25.62 -15.00 18.07
N ALA A 295 26.57 -14.16 17.63
CA ALA A 295 27.23 -13.17 18.49
C ALA A 295 26.24 -12.04 18.90
N GLU A 296 26.55 -11.37 20.01
CA GLU A 296 25.80 -10.21 20.46
C GLU A 296 25.88 -9.08 19.41
N PRO A 297 24.73 -8.52 18.96
CA PRO A 297 24.71 -7.45 17.97
C PRO A 297 25.35 -6.16 18.52
N LYS A 298 26.28 -5.58 17.75
CA LYS A 298 27.00 -4.37 18.15
C LYS A 298 26.19 -3.12 17.81
N ILE A 299 25.99 -2.24 18.79
CA ILE A 299 25.33 -0.94 18.57
C ILE A 299 26.23 -0.07 17.67
N ALA A 300 25.64 0.48 16.61
CA ALA A 300 26.30 1.42 15.70
C ALA A 300 26.42 2.82 16.35
N ILE A 301 25.28 3.46 16.54
CA ILE A 301 25.15 4.75 17.21
C ILE A 301 23.98 4.60 18.19
N VAL A 302 24.18 4.99 19.43
CA VAL A 302 23.13 4.95 20.45
C VAL A 302 21.98 5.86 20.04
N ARG A 303 20.74 5.38 20.17
CA ARG A 303 19.53 6.14 19.83
C ARG A 303 19.47 7.45 20.62
N GLY A 304 19.02 8.49 19.95
CA GLY A 304 18.82 9.82 20.52
C GLY A 304 17.47 10.37 20.05
N GLU A 305 16.94 11.32 20.79
CA GLU A 305 15.73 12.02 20.41
C GLU A 305 15.94 12.78 19.08
N ASP A 306 14.99 12.70 18.17
CA ASP A 306 15.02 13.31 16.84
C ASP A 306 16.25 12.98 15.97
N HIS A 307 16.90 11.84 16.25
CA HIS A 307 18.06 11.37 15.49
C HIS A 307 17.71 10.15 14.64
N LEU A 308 17.72 10.34 13.33
CA LEU A 308 17.57 9.31 12.30
C LEU A 308 18.85 9.19 11.49
N TYR A 309 19.32 7.96 11.27
CA TYR A 309 20.49 7.71 10.45
C TYR A 309 20.39 6.37 9.71
N SER A 310 21.16 6.23 8.64
CA SER A 310 21.37 4.98 7.92
C SER A 310 22.85 4.76 7.62
N LEU A 311 23.23 3.50 7.36
CA LEU A 311 24.61 3.07 7.21
C LEU A 311 24.82 2.38 5.87
N GLU A 312 25.93 2.70 5.20
CA GLU A 312 26.48 1.92 4.10
C GLU A 312 27.92 1.50 4.44
N HIS A 313 28.20 0.19 4.34
CA HIS A 313 29.53 -0.37 4.55
C HIS A 313 30.29 -0.43 3.23
N ALA A 314 31.52 0.12 3.20
CA ALA A 314 32.37 0.17 2.03
C ALA A 314 33.38 -0.99 1.96
N ASN A 315 33.97 -1.22 0.77
CA ASN A 315 34.94 -2.29 0.54
C ASN A 315 36.29 -2.10 1.29
N ASP A 316 36.58 -0.89 1.76
CA ASP A 316 37.75 -0.55 2.59
C ASP A 316 37.47 -0.66 4.10
N ASP A 317 36.39 -1.32 4.49
CA ASP A 317 35.88 -1.45 5.85
C ASP A 317 35.46 -0.13 6.53
N SER A 318 35.45 0.98 5.82
CA SER A 318 34.85 2.23 6.30
C SER A 318 33.32 2.22 6.14
N PHE A 319 32.67 3.18 6.82
CA PHE A 319 31.23 3.37 6.72
C PHE A 319 30.88 4.76 6.18
N TYR A 320 29.78 4.85 5.45
CA TYR A 320 29.15 6.08 5.07
C TYR A 320 27.84 6.22 5.83
N VAL A 321 27.72 7.27 6.61
CA VAL A 321 26.60 7.51 7.52
C VAL A 321 25.79 8.69 6.99
N ARG A 322 24.55 8.42 6.63
CA ARG A 322 23.56 9.47 6.37
C ARG A 322 22.87 9.78 7.68
N SER A 323 22.89 11.03 8.14
CA SER A 323 22.38 11.44 9.45
C SER A 323 21.65 12.78 9.38
N ASN A 324 20.54 12.90 10.11
CA ASN A 324 19.82 14.17 10.28
C ASN A 324 20.27 14.98 11.49
N LEU A 325 21.25 14.49 12.28
CA LEU A 325 21.73 15.19 13.46
C LEU A 325 22.28 16.58 13.11
N ASN A 326 21.63 17.65 13.62
CA ASN A 326 21.86 19.05 13.23
C ASN A 326 21.76 19.31 11.72
N SER A 327 21.04 18.46 10.98
CA SER A 327 20.94 18.49 9.51
C SER A 327 19.58 17.95 9.07
N PRO A 328 18.46 18.68 9.26
CA PRO A 328 17.09 18.15 9.07
C PRO A 328 16.85 17.42 7.75
N ASN A 329 17.46 17.88 6.66
CA ASN A 329 17.40 17.25 5.34
C ASN A 329 18.57 16.28 5.08
N TYR A 330 19.24 15.83 6.14
CA TYR A 330 20.38 14.93 6.17
C TYR A 330 21.68 15.50 5.58
N LYS A 331 22.77 14.88 5.98
CA LYS A 331 24.11 14.94 5.41
C LYS A 331 24.70 13.54 5.34
N VAL A 332 25.76 13.34 4.56
CA VAL A 332 26.50 12.06 4.54
C VAL A 332 27.95 12.32 4.90
N TYR A 333 28.47 11.56 5.84
CA TYR A 333 29.86 11.59 6.24
C TYR A 333 30.50 10.20 6.23
N LYS A 334 31.83 10.13 6.09
CA LYS A 334 32.64 8.93 6.23
C LYS A 334 33.04 8.74 7.70
N ALA A 335 32.87 7.53 8.22
CA ALA A 335 33.45 7.05 9.47
C ALA A 335 34.53 6.00 9.18
N SER A 336 35.58 5.92 10.01
CA SER A 336 36.72 5.06 9.70
C SER A 336 36.43 3.57 9.88
N ASP A 337 35.61 3.21 10.87
CA ASP A 337 35.30 1.83 11.24
C ASP A 337 34.04 1.76 12.12
N ILE A 338 33.67 0.54 12.51
CA ILE A 338 32.49 0.23 13.33
C ILE A 338 32.55 0.81 14.77
N ASP A 339 33.72 1.17 15.27
CA ASP A 339 33.91 1.71 16.64
C ASP A 339 33.83 3.22 16.69
N SER A 340 33.72 3.88 15.53
CA SER A 340 33.76 5.33 15.39
C SER A 340 32.65 5.88 14.50
N LEU A 341 31.49 5.21 14.42
CA LEU A 341 30.39 5.57 13.52
C LEU A 341 29.75 6.93 13.85
N ASP A 342 29.83 7.40 15.08
CA ASP A 342 29.37 8.72 15.52
C ASP A 342 30.41 9.83 15.29
N VAL A 343 31.60 9.49 14.79
CA VAL A 343 32.70 10.40 14.52
C VAL A 343 32.89 10.58 13.02
N ALA A 344 32.54 11.75 12.50
CA ALA A 344 32.79 12.10 11.10
C ALA A 344 34.28 12.31 10.87
N VAL A 345 34.93 11.44 10.08
CA VAL A 345 36.31 11.65 9.60
C VAL A 345 36.31 12.67 8.48
N GLU A 346 35.30 12.60 7.62
CA GLU A 346 35.16 13.47 6.46
C GLU A 346 33.67 13.65 6.11
N GLU A 347 33.21 14.89 5.93
CA GLU A 347 31.89 15.16 5.34
C GLU A 347 31.97 15.04 3.81
N ILE A 348 31.11 14.18 3.24
CA ILE A 348 31.09 13.88 1.81
C ILE A 348 29.99 14.67 1.10
N ALA A 349 28.77 14.64 1.65
CA ALA A 349 27.64 15.42 1.18
C ALA A 349 27.12 16.28 2.35
N PRO A 350 27.29 17.61 2.28
CA PRO A 350 26.83 18.51 3.33
C PRO A 350 25.29 18.62 3.32
N HIS A 351 24.74 19.12 4.42
CA HIS A 351 23.32 19.46 4.51
C HIS A 351 23.00 20.69 3.64
N TYR A 352 21.92 20.57 2.87
CA TYR A 352 21.33 21.69 2.14
C TYR A 352 19.87 21.91 2.60
N PRO A 353 19.45 23.15 2.88
CA PRO A 353 18.08 23.43 3.33
C PRO A 353 16.99 23.00 2.34
N ASP A 354 17.28 23.12 1.03
CA ASP A 354 16.32 22.89 -0.05
C ASP A 354 16.47 21.51 -0.73
N ILE A 355 17.47 20.71 -0.32
CA ILE A 355 17.70 19.36 -0.85
C ILE A 355 17.59 18.34 0.28
N PHE A 356 16.65 17.45 0.16
CA PHE A 356 16.48 16.32 1.08
C PHE A 356 17.22 15.10 0.53
N ILE A 357 18.17 14.55 1.29
CA ILE A 357 18.86 13.31 0.93
C ILE A 357 18.03 12.16 1.44
N SER A 358 17.36 11.44 0.52
CA SER A 358 16.46 10.32 0.88
C SER A 358 17.19 9.00 1.07
N ASP A 359 18.22 8.74 0.26
CA ASP A 359 19.02 7.51 0.35
C ASP A 359 20.44 7.73 -0.19
N HIS A 360 21.35 6.76 0.04
CA HIS A 360 22.72 6.79 -0.43
C HIS A 360 23.29 5.40 -0.64
N ILE A 361 24.12 5.23 -1.65
CA ILE A 361 24.90 4.02 -1.89
C ILE A 361 26.35 4.37 -2.21
N ILE A 362 27.28 3.52 -1.79
CA ILE A 362 28.71 3.74 -1.97
C ILE A 362 29.32 2.74 -2.97
N PHE A 363 30.13 3.25 -3.87
CA PHE A 363 31.02 2.49 -4.76
C PHE A 363 32.48 2.84 -4.42
N ASP A 364 33.45 2.14 -4.98
CA ASP A 364 34.87 2.37 -4.64
C ASP A 364 35.28 3.85 -4.77
N ASP A 365 34.86 4.55 -5.84
CA ASP A 365 35.25 5.92 -6.15
C ASP A 365 34.09 6.94 -6.09
N TYR A 366 32.85 6.48 -5.85
CA TYR A 366 31.66 7.31 -5.95
C TYR A 366 30.66 7.07 -4.82
N LEU A 367 30.10 8.17 -4.29
CA LEU A 367 28.85 8.17 -3.54
C LEU A 367 27.71 8.55 -4.49
N VAL A 368 26.65 7.75 -4.54
CA VAL A 368 25.44 8.07 -5.29
C VAL A 368 24.29 8.27 -4.32
N LEU A 369 23.63 9.42 -4.45
CA LEU A 369 22.54 9.83 -3.57
C LEU A 369 21.21 9.80 -4.32
N GLU A 370 20.18 9.36 -3.64
CA GLU A 370 18.81 9.79 -3.94
C GLU A 370 18.55 11.11 -3.22
N ILE A 371 18.04 12.10 -3.93
CA ILE A 371 17.71 13.39 -3.37
C ILE A 371 16.29 13.81 -3.75
N ARG A 372 15.78 14.82 -3.04
CA ARG A 372 14.58 15.56 -3.44
C ARG A 372 14.85 17.04 -3.44
N GLU A 373 14.47 17.68 -4.52
CA GLU A 373 14.54 19.13 -4.67
C GLU A 373 13.21 19.64 -5.25
N ASN A 374 12.62 20.63 -4.61
CA ASN A 374 11.30 21.17 -5.01
C ASN A 374 10.20 20.11 -5.15
N GLY A 375 10.27 19.03 -4.36
CA GLY A 375 9.31 17.93 -4.37
C GLY A 375 9.48 16.91 -5.51
N LEU A 376 10.55 17.01 -6.32
CA LEU A 376 10.90 16.00 -7.33
C LEU A 376 12.07 15.14 -6.85
N PRO A 377 12.02 13.82 -7.07
CA PRO A 377 13.17 12.97 -6.81
C PRO A 377 14.26 13.18 -7.86
N GLY A 378 15.52 12.95 -7.48
CA GLY A 378 16.68 13.07 -8.35
C GLY A 378 17.79 12.13 -7.91
N ILE A 379 18.78 11.93 -8.78
CA ILE A 379 19.99 11.15 -8.48
C ILE A 379 21.20 12.05 -8.66
N GLN A 380 22.04 12.13 -7.62
CA GLN A 380 23.30 12.86 -7.61
C GLN A 380 24.47 11.90 -7.46
N LYS A 381 25.49 12.03 -8.32
CA LYS A 381 26.78 11.34 -8.19
C LYS A 381 27.79 12.29 -7.59
N ILE A 382 28.59 11.83 -6.63
CA ILE A 382 29.72 12.56 -6.03
C ILE A 382 30.96 11.71 -6.17
N LYS A 383 31.99 12.20 -6.85
CA LYS A 383 33.30 11.56 -6.94
C LYS A 383 34.06 11.78 -5.65
N LEU A 384 34.51 10.70 -5.00
CA LEU A 384 35.12 10.79 -3.67
C LEU A 384 36.48 11.51 -3.66
N SER A 385 37.26 11.37 -4.75
CA SER A 385 38.65 11.89 -4.83
C SER A 385 38.76 13.43 -4.85
N ASP A 386 37.78 14.11 -5.48
CA ASP A 386 37.81 15.57 -5.68
C ASP A 386 36.52 16.29 -5.31
N LYS A 387 35.52 15.53 -4.81
CA LYS A 387 34.19 16.02 -4.42
C LYS A 387 33.38 16.64 -5.56
N SER A 388 33.80 16.44 -6.81
CA SER A 388 32.98 16.87 -7.94
C SER A 388 31.66 16.11 -7.97
N SER A 389 30.60 16.82 -8.30
CA SER A 389 29.25 16.21 -8.33
C SER A 389 28.54 16.48 -9.66
N SER A 390 27.65 15.57 -10.03
CA SER A 390 26.79 15.70 -11.20
C SER A 390 25.41 15.10 -10.95
N MET A 391 24.39 15.70 -11.57
CA MET A 391 23.02 15.21 -11.53
C MET A 391 22.71 14.33 -12.74
N VAL A 392 21.89 13.30 -12.55
CA VAL A 392 21.23 12.62 -13.66
C VAL A 392 20.10 13.52 -14.17
N ALA A 393 20.08 13.75 -15.48
CA ALA A 393 19.08 14.64 -16.10
C ALA A 393 17.80 13.85 -16.45
N PHE A 394 16.66 14.42 -16.08
CA PHE A 394 15.32 13.95 -16.46
C PHE A 394 14.56 15.08 -17.14
N ASN A 395 13.74 14.79 -18.15
CA ASN A 395 13.14 15.82 -19.02
C ASN A 395 11.66 16.08 -18.76
N GLU A 396 10.98 15.19 -18.02
CA GLU A 396 9.55 15.35 -17.73
C GLU A 396 9.32 16.30 -16.54
N GLU A 397 8.18 17.00 -16.54
CA GLU A 397 7.81 17.93 -15.47
C GLU A 397 7.48 17.22 -14.14
N SER A 398 7.05 15.97 -14.21
CA SER A 398 6.72 15.14 -13.05
C SER A 398 7.02 13.69 -13.35
N TYR A 399 7.80 13.06 -12.49
CA TYR A 399 8.29 11.69 -12.65
C TYR A 399 8.66 11.10 -11.28
N TYR A 400 8.97 9.81 -11.29
CA TYR A 400 9.56 9.07 -10.19
C TYR A 400 10.89 8.45 -10.64
N VAL A 401 11.88 8.54 -9.78
CA VAL A 401 13.16 7.85 -9.95
C VAL A 401 13.67 7.35 -8.60
N SER A 402 14.25 6.16 -8.57
CA SER A 402 14.91 5.59 -7.40
C SER A 402 16.06 4.68 -7.79
N LEU A 403 17.06 4.57 -6.92
CA LEU A 403 18.14 3.60 -7.04
C LEU A 403 17.56 2.18 -6.93
N SER A 404 18.00 1.26 -7.78
CA SER A 404 17.40 -0.07 -7.90
C SER A 404 18.43 -1.08 -8.41
N TYR A 405 18.42 -2.29 -7.86
CA TYR A 405 19.29 -3.41 -8.29
C TYR A 405 20.81 -3.17 -8.16
N ASN A 406 21.25 -2.28 -7.27
CA ASN A 406 22.66 -1.98 -7.02
C ASN A 406 23.28 -2.99 -6.03
N LEU A 407 23.38 -4.27 -6.38
CA LEU A 407 23.81 -5.35 -5.49
C LEU A 407 25.33 -5.43 -5.32
N ASP A 408 26.11 -5.02 -6.32
CA ASP A 408 27.56 -5.09 -6.31
C ASP A 408 28.17 -3.70 -6.06
N SER A 409 28.84 -3.52 -4.92
CA SER A 409 29.52 -2.27 -4.57
C SER A 409 30.77 -1.96 -5.42
N LYS A 410 31.25 -2.94 -6.24
CA LYS A 410 32.40 -2.80 -7.14
C LYS A 410 32.00 -2.57 -8.60
N ASP A 411 30.68 -2.52 -8.90
CA ASP A 411 30.23 -2.25 -10.26
C ASP A 411 30.71 -0.86 -10.72
N LYS A 412 30.96 -0.73 -12.00
CA LYS A 412 31.29 0.56 -12.65
C LYS A 412 30.05 1.32 -13.10
N ASN A 413 28.89 0.71 -12.98
CA ASN A 413 27.60 1.28 -13.25
C ASN A 413 26.78 1.32 -11.98
N PHE A 414 25.86 2.28 -11.90
CA PHE A 414 24.74 2.21 -10.98
C PHE A 414 23.44 2.05 -11.78
N TYR A 415 22.43 1.51 -11.10
CA TYR A 415 21.14 1.16 -11.69
C TYR A 415 20.04 1.95 -11.02
N TYR A 416 19.05 2.39 -11.80
CA TYR A 416 17.90 3.10 -11.28
C TYR A 416 16.64 2.74 -12.04
N SER A 417 15.52 2.82 -11.34
CA SER A 417 14.17 2.72 -11.87
C SER A 417 13.65 4.11 -12.18
N TYR A 418 13.06 4.31 -13.36
CA TYR A 418 12.40 5.54 -13.77
C TYR A 418 10.98 5.26 -14.23
N SER A 419 10.05 6.15 -13.90
CA SER A 419 8.68 6.11 -14.40
C SER A 419 8.08 7.52 -14.38
N SER A 420 7.05 7.75 -15.21
CA SER A 420 6.21 8.96 -15.14
C SER A 420 4.75 8.56 -15.39
N PRO A 421 3.77 9.44 -15.25
CA PRO A 421 2.39 9.11 -15.60
C PRO A 421 2.20 8.64 -17.04
N THR A 422 3.13 9.01 -17.95
CA THR A 422 3.12 8.67 -19.37
C THR A 422 4.21 7.67 -19.78
N GLN A 423 5.11 7.30 -18.88
CA GLN A 423 6.16 6.31 -19.16
C GLN A 423 6.11 5.13 -18.18
N PRO A 424 5.86 3.89 -18.66
CA PRO A 424 5.96 2.68 -17.84
C PRO A 424 7.33 2.54 -17.19
N VAL A 425 7.37 1.82 -16.05
CA VAL A 425 8.61 1.56 -15.30
C VAL A 425 9.69 1.04 -16.23
N THR A 426 10.83 1.70 -16.20
CA THR A 426 12.02 1.41 -17.02
C THR A 426 13.24 1.32 -16.13
N ILE A 427 14.05 0.28 -16.28
CA ILE A 427 15.32 0.11 -15.59
C ILE A 427 16.44 0.60 -16.47
N TYR A 428 17.23 1.52 -15.94
CA TYR A 428 18.40 2.08 -16.58
C TYR A 428 19.67 1.70 -15.82
N SER A 429 20.79 1.60 -16.56
CA SER A 429 22.12 1.70 -15.98
C SER A 429 22.82 2.95 -16.46
N GLN A 430 23.64 3.54 -15.62
CA GLN A 430 24.52 4.64 -16.00
C GLN A 430 25.93 4.38 -15.48
N GLU A 431 26.94 4.65 -16.32
CA GLU A 431 28.33 4.55 -15.89
C GLU A 431 28.67 5.65 -14.86
N LEU A 432 29.43 5.27 -13.83
CA LEU A 432 29.84 6.20 -12.77
C LEU A 432 30.74 7.31 -13.29
N GLU A 433 31.74 6.98 -14.16
CA GLU A 433 32.73 7.93 -14.69
C GLU A 433 32.14 8.92 -15.70
N ASN A 434 31.12 8.53 -16.44
CA ASN A 434 30.51 9.37 -17.47
C ASN A 434 28.99 9.42 -17.32
N SER A 435 28.27 9.92 -18.30
CA SER A 435 26.81 10.01 -18.29
C SER A 435 26.14 9.06 -19.29
N ASP A 436 26.85 8.03 -19.74
CA ASP A 436 26.31 7.07 -20.68
C ASP A 436 25.25 6.21 -20.01
N THR A 437 24.01 6.38 -20.46
CA THR A 437 22.83 5.72 -19.91
C THR A 437 22.32 4.68 -20.90
N LYS A 438 21.96 3.47 -20.39
CA LYS A 438 21.38 2.38 -21.19
C LYS A 438 20.04 1.97 -20.60
N ASN A 439 19.02 1.88 -21.45
CA ASN A 439 17.77 1.21 -21.10
C ASN A 439 18.03 -0.30 -21.11
N LEU A 440 17.81 -0.95 -19.97
CA LEU A 440 18.04 -2.40 -19.79
C LEU A 440 16.75 -3.20 -19.86
N TRP A 441 15.63 -2.60 -19.42
CA TRP A 441 14.34 -3.24 -19.37
C TRP A 441 13.25 -2.17 -19.24
N GLN A 442 12.11 -2.43 -19.86
CA GLN A 442 10.91 -1.59 -19.68
C GLN A 442 9.68 -2.48 -19.57
N LYS A 443 8.78 -2.13 -18.66
CA LYS A 443 7.49 -2.81 -18.54
C LYS A 443 6.66 -2.59 -19.79
N GLU A 444 6.24 -3.69 -20.41
CA GLU A 444 5.37 -3.66 -21.60
C GLU A 444 3.90 -3.53 -21.20
N ILE A 445 3.17 -2.68 -21.90
CA ILE A 445 1.74 -2.45 -21.71
C ILE A 445 1.04 -2.50 -23.07
N ASN A 446 0.08 -3.40 -23.20
CA ASN A 446 -0.77 -3.44 -24.40
C ASN A 446 -1.75 -2.26 -24.44
N ASN A 447 -2.17 -1.87 -25.62
CA ASN A 447 -3.21 -0.86 -25.83
C ASN A 447 -2.93 0.46 -25.08
N PHE A 448 -1.65 0.86 -25.04
CA PHE A 448 -1.21 2.12 -24.45
C PHE A 448 -0.37 2.91 -25.47
N ASP A 449 -0.66 4.17 -25.60
CA ASP A 449 0.04 5.14 -26.45
C ASP A 449 0.29 6.40 -25.63
N ALA A 450 1.54 6.60 -25.22
CA ALA A 450 1.95 7.71 -24.36
C ALA A 450 1.61 9.09 -24.95
N ASP A 451 1.68 9.22 -26.27
CA ASP A 451 1.45 10.49 -26.97
C ASP A 451 0.01 11.00 -26.87
N LYS A 452 -0.92 10.16 -26.39
CA LYS A 452 -2.32 10.56 -26.12
C LYS A 452 -2.51 11.30 -24.80
N TYR A 453 -1.53 11.29 -23.92
CA TYR A 453 -1.68 11.85 -22.59
C TYR A 453 -0.67 12.96 -22.33
N LYS A 454 -1.06 13.90 -21.50
CA LYS A 454 -0.23 15.01 -21.07
C LYS A 454 -0.15 15.04 -19.53
N THR A 455 1.05 15.25 -19.04
CA THR A 455 1.31 15.54 -17.64
C THR A 455 1.85 16.95 -17.48
N SER A 456 1.40 17.66 -16.46
CA SER A 456 1.95 18.94 -16.05
C SER A 456 2.05 18.99 -14.53
N ARG A 457 3.02 19.79 -14.04
CA ARG A 457 3.21 20.02 -12.61
C ARG A 457 2.96 21.47 -12.28
N GLN A 458 2.17 21.71 -11.23
CA GLN A 458 1.79 23.03 -10.77
C GLN A 458 2.01 23.17 -9.26
N PHE A 459 2.06 24.40 -8.78
CA PHE A 459 2.01 24.71 -7.35
C PHE A 459 0.74 25.49 -7.05
N ILE A 460 -0.13 24.95 -6.22
CA ILE A 460 -1.26 25.71 -5.69
C ILE A 460 -0.85 26.47 -4.43
N THR A 461 -1.65 27.42 -4.01
CA THR A 461 -1.42 28.16 -2.76
C THR A 461 -2.49 27.75 -1.76
N ALA A 462 -2.08 27.11 -0.66
CA ALA A 462 -2.96 26.79 0.45
C ALA A 462 -3.39 28.06 1.22
N ARG A 463 -4.41 27.94 2.06
CA ARG A 463 -5.02 29.06 2.84
C ARG A 463 -4.04 29.81 3.73
N ASP A 464 -2.96 29.16 4.15
CA ASP A 464 -1.87 29.75 4.95
C ASP A 464 -0.70 30.31 4.10
N GLY A 465 -0.82 30.27 2.76
CA GLY A 465 0.17 30.77 1.81
C GLY A 465 1.23 29.77 1.36
N VAL A 466 1.21 28.54 1.92
CA VAL A 466 2.17 27.49 1.55
C VAL A 466 1.90 27.00 0.11
N LYS A 467 2.98 26.72 -0.62
CA LYS A 467 2.92 26.20 -2.00
C LYS A 467 2.89 24.67 -1.99
N VAL A 468 1.76 24.10 -2.41
CA VAL A 468 1.53 22.64 -2.45
C VAL A 468 1.69 22.16 -3.89
N PRO A 469 2.58 21.19 -4.16
CA PRO A 469 2.74 20.64 -5.50
C PRO A 469 1.54 19.80 -5.90
N VAL A 470 1.13 19.87 -7.17
CA VAL A 470 0.14 19.00 -7.77
C VAL A 470 0.61 18.53 -9.14
N THR A 471 0.39 17.24 -9.44
CA THR A 471 0.63 16.67 -10.77
C THR A 471 -0.70 16.39 -11.43
N ILE A 472 -0.90 16.91 -12.64
CA ILE A 472 -2.15 16.85 -13.41
C ILE A 472 -1.89 16.04 -14.67
N THR A 473 -2.64 14.94 -14.84
CA THR A 473 -2.55 14.05 -16.02
C THR A 473 -3.91 13.92 -16.68
N HIS A 474 -3.95 14.04 -18.00
CA HIS A 474 -5.19 13.96 -18.78
C HIS A 474 -4.95 13.51 -20.22
N HIS A 475 -5.99 13.06 -20.89
CA HIS A 475 -5.95 12.82 -22.35
C HIS A 475 -5.85 14.14 -23.12
N ASN A 476 -5.12 14.17 -24.25
CA ASN A 476 -4.87 15.40 -25.01
C ASN A 476 -6.15 16.03 -25.59
N ASP A 477 -7.12 15.21 -26.01
CA ASP A 477 -8.29 15.61 -26.77
C ASP A 477 -9.53 15.86 -25.89
N ILE A 478 -9.36 16.45 -24.68
CA ILE A 478 -10.49 16.74 -23.80
C ILE A 478 -10.70 18.23 -23.55
N ASP A 479 -11.95 18.61 -23.25
CA ASP A 479 -12.26 19.93 -22.70
C ASP A 479 -12.10 19.92 -21.19
N LEU A 480 -10.98 20.44 -20.72
CA LEU A 480 -10.63 20.44 -19.30
C LEU A 480 -11.73 21.02 -18.39
N LYS A 481 -12.49 22.02 -18.86
CA LYS A 481 -13.48 22.71 -18.02
C LYS A 481 -14.73 21.88 -17.74
N SER A 482 -15.09 20.98 -18.65
CA SER A 482 -16.27 20.12 -18.53
C SER A 482 -15.94 18.70 -18.05
N SER A 483 -14.66 18.38 -17.93
CA SER A 483 -14.16 17.04 -17.60
C SER A 483 -14.45 16.68 -16.15
N PRO A 484 -14.79 15.40 -15.86
CA PRO A 484 -14.74 14.87 -14.51
C PRO A 484 -13.28 14.85 -14.02
N ILE A 485 -13.10 15.02 -12.71
CA ILE A 485 -11.77 15.11 -12.10
C ILE A 485 -11.66 14.21 -10.88
N LEU A 486 -10.58 13.43 -10.81
CA LEU A 486 -10.26 12.54 -9.70
C LEU A 486 -8.97 13.03 -9.01
N PHE A 487 -9.11 13.43 -7.76
CA PHE A 487 -7.97 13.78 -6.90
C PHE A 487 -7.52 12.59 -6.09
N TYR A 488 -6.21 12.43 -5.95
CA TYR A 488 -5.59 11.42 -5.09
C TYR A 488 -4.63 12.09 -4.10
N GLY A 489 -4.66 11.66 -2.84
CA GLY A 489 -3.72 12.10 -1.81
C GLY A 489 -3.57 11.09 -0.68
N TYR A 490 -2.49 11.25 0.10
CA TYR A 490 -2.18 10.40 1.25
C TYR A 490 -1.82 11.25 2.48
N GLY A 491 -0.64 11.88 2.51
CA GLY A 491 -0.25 12.92 3.45
C GLY A 491 0.06 12.45 4.88
N SER A 492 0.74 11.32 5.04
CA SER A 492 1.11 10.77 6.35
C SER A 492 2.44 10.02 6.30
N TYR A 493 3.08 9.82 7.46
CA TYR A 493 4.31 9.06 7.66
C TYR A 493 5.54 9.60 6.91
N GLY A 494 5.49 10.80 6.37
CA GLY A 494 6.53 11.28 5.46
C GLY A 494 6.62 10.48 4.15
N LEU A 495 5.60 9.65 3.85
CA LEU A 495 5.55 8.91 2.60
C LEU A 495 5.23 9.84 1.43
N THR A 496 5.89 9.62 0.31
CA THR A 496 5.72 10.43 -0.89
C THR A 496 4.68 9.84 -1.84
N THR A 497 3.78 10.68 -2.33
CA THR A 497 2.83 10.31 -3.39
C THR A 497 3.49 10.54 -4.74
N GLU A 498 4.03 9.46 -5.32
CA GLU A 498 4.90 9.54 -6.49
C GLU A 498 4.14 9.53 -7.81
N SER A 499 4.70 10.27 -8.76
CA SER A 499 4.18 10.40 -10.13
C SER A 499 4.70 9.29 -11.04
N TYR A 500 4.37 8.04 -10.75
CA TYR A 500 4.73 6.90 -11.59
C TYR A 500 3.57 6.43 -12.47
N PHE A 501 3.87 5.64 -13.48
CA PHE A 501 2.90 5.04 -14.39
C PHE A 501 1.94 4.09 -13.68
N ARG A 502 0.65 4.31 -13.89
CA ARG A 502 -0.42 3.44 -13.41
C ARG A 502 -1.34 3.06 -14.57
N SER A 503 -1.22 1.83 -15.08
CA SER A 503 -2.10 1.37 -16.17
C SER A 503 -3.58 1.35 -15.75
N SER A 504 -3.87 1.26 -14.46
CA SER A 504 -5.22 1.25 -13.93
C SER A 504 -5.97 2.57 -14.14
N ILE A 505 -5.29 3.72 -14.20
CA ILE A 505 -5.96 5.01 -14.39
C ILE A 505 -6.37 5.27 -15.84
N ILE A 506 -5.75 4.58 -16.80
CA ILE A 506 -5.95 4.81 -18.25
C ILE A 506 -7.42 4.70 -18.66
N PRO A 507 -8.23 3.72 -18.18
CA PRO A 507 -9.64 3.67 -18.51
C PRO A 507 -10.44 4.93 -18.15
N LEU A 508 -10.08 5.62 -17.08
CA LEU A 508 -10.69 6.89 -16.70
C LEU A 508 -10.18 8.04 -17.59
N LEU A 509 -8.88 8.12 -17.87
CA LEU A 509 -8.29 9.13 -18.75
C LEU A 509 -8.89 9.03 -20.16
N ASP A 510 -9.08 7.82 -20.69
CA ASP A 510 -9.71 7.57 -21.99
C ASP A 510 -11.20 8.00 -22.04
N ARG A 511 -11.83 8.11 -20.86
CA ARG A 511 -13.20 8.64 -20.69
C ARG A 511 -13.25 10.13 -20.37
N GLY A 512 -12.12 10.81 -20.50
CA GLY A 512 -12.02 12.25 -20.32
C GLY A 512 -11.87 12.72 -18.88
N PHE A 513 -11.53 11.84 -17.94
CA PHE A 513 -11.16 12.27 -16.60
C PHE A 513 -9.82 13.01 -16.60
N VAL A 514 -9.73 13.99 -15.71
CA VAL A 514 -8.45 14.56 -15.28
C VAL A 514 -8.05 13.87 -13.98
N HIS A 515 -6.82 13.37 -13.89
CA HIS A 515 -6.27 12.79 -12.67
C HIS A 515 -5.29 13.76 -12.03
N VAL A 516 -5.44 14.02 -10.74
CA VAL A 516 -4.62 14.97 -9.98
C VAL A 516 -4.02 14.29 -8.76
N LEU A 517 -2.70 14.18 -8.72
CA LEU A 517 -1.97 13.82 -7.51
C LEU A 517 -1.70 15.09 -6.69
N VAL A 518 -2.01 15.07 -5.40
CA VAL A 518 -1.81 16.20 -4.51
C VAL A 518 -0.75 15.83 -3.47
N ASN A 519 0.40 16.51 -3.51
CA ASN A 519 1.52 16.28 -2.61
C ASN A 519 1.38 17.13 -1.34
N ILE A 520 0.42 16.77 -0.49
CA ILE A 520 0.02 17.51 0.71
C ILE A 520 1.01 17.36 1.86
N ARG A 521 1.04 18.31 2.80
CA ARG A 521 1.82 18.21 4.04
C ARG A 521 1.46 16.95 4.82
N GLY A 522 2.44 16.39 5.52
CA GLY A 522 2.39 15.05 6.14
C GLY A 522 3.03 13.98 5.25
N GLY A 523 3.18 14.23 3.94
CA GLY A 523 4.08 13.49 3.05
C GLY A 523 5.53 13.95 3.18
N GLY A 524 6.43 13.31 2.41
CA GLY A 524 7.87 13.58 2.41
C GLY A 524 8.39 14.36 1.19
N GLU A 525 7.51 14.77 0.28
CA GLU A 525 7.89 15.26 -1.04
C GLU A 525 8.82 16.48 -0.97
N MET A 526 8.56 17.40 -0.04
CA MET A 526 9.36 18.62 0.16
C MET A 526 10.35 18.48 1.34
N GLY A 527 10.71 17.25 1.76
CA GLY A 527 11.66 16.96 2.82
C GLY A 527 11.06 16.94 4.24
N LYS A 528 11.93 16.91 5.26
CA LYS A 528 11.53 16.70 6.68
C LYS A 528 10.53 17.76 7.16
N TYR A 529 10.72 19.03 6.80
CA TYR A 529 9.81 20.11 7.19
C TYR A 529 8.38 19.86 6.68
N TRP A 530 8.23 19.32 5.46
CA TRP A 530 6.92 19.04 4.86
C TRP A 530 6.15 17.99 5.66
N TYR A 531 6.86 16.97 6.10
CA TYR A 531 6.31 15.94 6.98
C TYR A 531 5.90 16.52 8.33
N GLU A 532 6.77 17.25 9.01
CA GLU A 532 6.52 17.83 10.33
C GLU A 532 5.34 18.82 10.34
N GLN A 533 5.08 19.49 9.21
CA GLN A 533 3.95 20.41 9.07
C GLN A 533 2.61 19.71 8.77
N GLY A 534 2.55 18.37 8.75
CA GLY A 534 1.34 17.59 8.52
C GLY A 534 1.16 16.40 9.46
N ARG A 535 1.86 16.35 10.62
CA ARG A 535 1.66 15.33 11.67
C ARG A 535 1.40 15.95 13.03
N MET A 536 1.02 15.14 14.01
CA MET A 536 0.77 15.55 15.39
C MET A 536 -0.13 16.81 15.42
N PHE A 537 0.24 17.86 16.16
CA PHE A 537 -0.51 19.12 16.26
C PHE A 537 -0.59 19.94 14.96
N ASN A 538 0.01 19.47 13.87
CA ASN A 538 -0.06 20.08 12.54
C ASN A 538 -0.95 19.28 11.56
N LYS A 539 -1.54 18.16 11.97
CA LYS A 539 -2.25 17.24 11.09
C LYS A 539 -3.39 17.89 10.30
N LEU A 540 -4.05 18.90 10.83
CA LEU A 540 -5.11 19.64 10.12
C LEU A 540 -4.63 20.27 8.81
N ASN A 541 -3.35 20.62 8.68
CA ASN A 541 -2.80 21.17 7.45
C ASN A 541 -2.92 20.19 6.28
N THR A 542 -2.77 18.88 6.53
CA THR A 542 -2.94 17.82 5.52
C THR A 542 -4.32 17.92 4.84
N PHE A 543 -5.36 18.06 5.63
CA PHE A 543 -6.75 18.09 5.14
C PHE A 543 -7.07 19.42 4.45
N TYR A 544 -6.55 20.52 4.99
CA TYR A 544 -6.72 21.85 4.41
C TYR A 544 -6.01 21.97 3.08
N ASP A 545 -4.77 21.48 2.97
CA ASP A 545 -4.01 21.48 1.72
C ASP A 545 -4.77 20.79 0.60
N PHE A 546 -5.41 19.64 0.90
CA PHE A 546 -6.14 18.88 -0.09
C PHE A 546 -7.38 19.62 -0.58
N ASN A 547 -8.23 20.15 0.34
CA ASN A 547 -9.42 20.93 -0.04
C ASN A 547 -9.04 22.21 -0.78
N ASP A 548 -7.96 22.86 -0.40
CA ASP A 548 -7.46 24.08 -1.08
C ASP A 548 -6.89 23.75 -2.47
N ALA A 549 -6.27 22.55 -2.63
CA ALA A 549 -5.83 22.07 -3.94
C ALA A 549 -7.03 21.83 -4.88
N VAL A 550 -8.08 21.18 -4.39
CA VAL A 550 -9.32 20.97 -5.17
C VAL A 550 -9.86 22.30 -5.67
N LYS A 551 -10.05 23.29 -4.78
CA LYS A 551 -10.57 24.63 -5.13
C LYS A 551 -9.65 25.32 -6.13
N SER A 552 -8.34 25.25 -5.92
CA SER A 552 -7.36 25.96 -6.75
C SER A 552 -7.31 25.39 -8.16
N VAL A 553 -7.31 24.06 -8.32
CA VAL A 553 -7.29 23.38 -9.62
C VAL A 553 -8.59 23.69 -10.39
N LEU A 554 -9.75 23.65 -9.73
CA LEU A 554 -11.03 24.04 -10.34
C LEU A 554 -11.05 25.52 -10.77
N ASN A 555 -10.44 26.41 -9.97
CA ASN A 555 -10.33 27.82 -10.32
C ASN A 555 -9.37 28.10 -11.49
N MET A 556 -8.43 27.20 -11.76
CA MET A 556 -7.61 27.23 -13.01
C MET A 556 -8.43 26.85 -14.23
N GLY A 557 -9.67 26.40 -14.07
CA GLY A 557 -10.52 25.91 -15.15
C GLY A 557 -10.23 24.47 -15.55
N ILE A 558 -9.73 23.68 -14.62
CA ILE A 558 -9.40 22.26 -14.78
C ILE A 558 -10.42 21.44 -13.96
N GLY A 559 -11.26 20.68 -14.63
CA GLY A 559 -12.36 19.92 -14.03
C GLY A 559 -13.67 20.69 -13.91
N SER A 560 -14.78 19.95 -13.93
CA SER A 560 -16.14 20.46 -13.65
C SER A 560 -16.42 20.38 -12.16
N LYS A 561 -16.97 21.45 -11.59
CA LYS A 561 -17.36 21.52 -10.16
C LYS A 561 -18.43 20.51 -9.75
N GLU A 562 -19.23 20.06 -10.72
CA GLU A 562 -20.30 19.08 -10.52
C GLU A 562 -19.81 17.63 -10.66
N LYS A 563 -18.51 17.40 -10.99
CA LYS A 563 -17.94 16.09 -11.28
C LYS A 563 -16.59 15.91 -10.59
N VAL A 564 -16.54 16.24 -9.29
CA VAL A 564 -15.32 16.18 -8.49
C VAL A 564 -15.32 14.93 -7.64
N PHE A 565 -14.29 14.11 -7.83
CA PHE A 565 -14.07 12.87 -7.09
C PHE A 565 -12.75 12.93 -6.34
N ALA A 566 -12.68 12.20 -5.22
CA ALA A 566 -11.44 12.02 -4.48
C ALA A 566 -11.24 10.56 -4.06
N GLN A 567 -9.99 10.13 -3.99
CA GLN A 567 -9.58 8.78 -3.62
C GLN A 567 -8.41 8.82 -2.64
N GLY A 568 -8.47 7.95 -1.63
CA GLY A 568 -7.39 7.72 -0.69
C GLY A 568 -7.61 6.43 0.10
N GLY A 569 -6.51 5.76 0.46
CA GLY A 569 -6.56 4.51 1.21
C GLY A 569 -5.77 4.58 2.52
N SER A 570 -6.13 3.77 3.53
CA SER A 570 -5.42 3.72 4.81
C SER A 570 -5.44 5.08 5.52
N ALA A 571 -4.29 5.68 5.82
CA ALA A 571 -4.21 7.08 6.26
C ALA A 571 -4.76 8.08 5.20
N GLY A 572 -4.71 7.74 3.90
CA GLY A 572 -5.44 8.47 2.86
C GLY A 572 -6.97 8.30 2.97
N GLY A 573 -7.45 7.21 3.58
CA GLY A 573 -8.86 7.03 3.95
C GLY A 573 -9.27 7.93 5.13
N LEU A 574 -8.37 8.16 6.10
CA LEU A 574 -8.54 9.22 7.10
C LEU A 574 -8.69 10.58 6.41
N LEU A 575 -7.81 10.89 5.44
CA LEU A 575 -7.93 12.11 4.64
C LEU A 575 -9.33 12.20 4.01
N MET A 576 -9.82 11.15 3.36
CA MET A 576 -11.15 11.14 2.73
C MET A 576 -12.28 11.42 3.72
N GLY A 577 -12.25 10.79 4.89
CA GLY A 577 -13.25 11.02 5.94
C GLY A 577 -13.20 12.45 6.52
N ALA A 578 -11.99 13.00 6.70
CA ALA A 578 -11.81 14.34 7.26
C ALA A 578 -12.25 15.45 6.28
N ILE A 579 -11.84 15.36 4.99
CA ILE A 579 -12.17 16.40 4.00
C ILE A 579 -13.67 16.58 3.78
N ILE A 580 -14.43 15.47 3.80
CA ILE A 580 -15.90 15.56 3.65
C ILE A 580 -16.61 16.00 4.94
N ASN A 581 -15.99 15.85 6.10
CA ASN A 581 -16.51 16.45 7.34
C ASN A 581 -16.29 17.98 7.36
N PHE A 582 -15.26 18.47 6.70
CA PHE A 582 -14.94 19.91 6.64
C PHE A 582 -15.69 20.62 5.51
N GLU A 583 -15.66 20.09 4.29
CA GLU A 583 -16.18 20.75 3.08
C GLU A 583 -16.84 19.72 2.14
N PRO A 584 -17.96 19.08 2.55
CA PRO A 584 -18.60 18.02 1.75
C PRO A 584 -19.11 18.49 0.40
N GLU A 585 -19.44 19.78 0.26
CA GLU A 585 -19.96 20.38 -0.96
C GLU A 585 -18.95 20.44 -2.13
N LEU A 586 -17.68 20.18 -1.86
CA LEU A 586 -16.65 20.14 -2.90
C LEU A 586 -16.71 18.87 -3.75
N TYR A 587 -17.38 17.81 -3.27
CA TYR A 587 -17.26 16.47 -3.84
C TYR A 587 -18.59 15.91 -4.33
N THR A 588 -18.53 15.24 -5.48
CA THR A 588 -19.62 14.41 -6.02
C THR A 588 -19.54 13.00 -5.46
N GLY A 589 -18.32 12.44 -5.37
CA GLY A 589 -18.10 11.09 -4.87
C GLY A 589 -16.71 10.85 -4.30
N ILE A 590 -16.63 9.91 -3.36
CA ILE A 590 -15.42 9.54 -2.64
C ILE A 590 -15.16 8.03 -2.76
N LEU A 591 -13.92 7.66 -3.05
CA LEU A 591 -13.39 6.30 -2.90
C LEU A 591 -12.51 6.25 -1.64
N SER A 592 -12.96 5.52 -0.63
CA SER A 592 -12.31 5.44 0.69
C SER A 592 -11.89 4.00 0.96
N GLY A 593 -10.63 3.68 0.64
CA GLY A 593 -10.07 2.33 0.74
C GLY A 593 -9.46 2.05 2.12
N VAL A 594 -9.81 0.90 2.74
CA VAL A 594 -9.25 0.44 4.03
C VAL A 594 -9.03 1.58 5.03
N PRO A 595 -10.04 2.45 5.28
CA PRO A 595 -9.83 3.78 5.82
C PRO A 595 -9.63 3.79 7.33
N PHE A 596 -8.62 4.53 7.79
CA PHE A 596 -8.34 4.83 9.19
C PHE A 596 -9.25 5.97 9.68
N VAL A 597 -10.47 5.66 10.07
CA VAL A 597 -11.52 6.66 10.32
C VAL A 597 -11.96 6.82 11.78
N ASP A 598 -11.54 5.93 12.67
CA ASP A 598 -11.82 6.01 14.11
C ASP A 598 -10.54 6.23 14.92
N VAL A 599 -9.80 7.26 14.52
CA VAL A 599 -8.44 7.56 15.00
C VAL A 599 -8.38 7.66 16.52
N LEU A 600 -9.33 8.38 17.13
CA LEU A 600 -9.31 8.62 18.57
C LEU A 600 -9.55 7.34 19.38
N THR A 601 -10.43 6.46 18.94
CA THR A 601 -10.70 5.19 19.62
C THR A 601 -9.50 4.24 19.46
N THR A 602 -8.97 4.13 18.25
CA THR A 602 -7.83 3.24 17.95
C THR A 602 -6.58 3.69 18.71
N MET A 603 -6.24 4.97 18.68
CA MET A 603 -5.07 5.48 19.41
C MET A 603 -5.24 5.44 20.95
N SER A 604 -6.46 5.32 21.46
CA SER A 604 -6.74 5.21 22.90
C SER A 604 -6.61 3.77 23.45
N ASP A 605 -6.39 2.77 22.60
CA ASP A 605 -6.34 1.36 23.00
C ASP A 605 -5.03 0.69 22.52
N ALA A 606 -4.03 0.65 23.38
CA ALA A 606 -2.73 0.05 23.11
C ALA A 606 -2.77 -1.45 22.78
N SER A 607 -3.92 -2.13 23.00
CA SER A 607 -4.09 -3.55 22.61
C SER A 607 -4.47 -3.72 21.12
N ILE A 608 -4.87 -2.65 20.45
CA ILE A 608 -5.10 -2.68 19.00
C ILE A 608 -3.74 -2.75 18.29
N PRO A 609 -3.58 -3.64 17.29
CA PRO A 609 -2.33 -3.77 16.57
C PRO A 609 -1.74 -2.44 16.07
N LEU A 610 -0.42 -2.29 16.21
CA LEU A 610 0.40 -1.15 15.79
C LEU A 610 0.17 0.17 16.57
N THR A 611 -0.83 0.30 17.44
CA THR A 611 -1.21 1.56 18.06
C THR A 611 -0.06 2.28 18.76
N THR A 612 0.77 1.59 19.57
CA THR A 612 1.85 2.24 20.31
C THR A 612 2.94 2.79 19.39
N PHE A 613 3.23 2.10 18.31
CA PHE A 613 4.17 2.54 17.26
C PHE A 613 3.65 3.78 16.49
N GLU A 614 2.33 3.95 16.41
CA GLU A 614 1.66 5.04 15.67
C GLU A 614 1.51 6.34 16.48
N TRP A 615 1.79 6.34 17.79
CA TRP A 615 1.61 7.54 18.62
C TRP A 615 2.45 8.74 18.18
N ASP A 616 3.66 8.50 17.66
CA ASP A 616 4.50 9.57 17.12
C ASP A 616 3.93 10.23 15.84
N GLU A 617 3.05 9.53 15.12
CA GLU A 617 2.38 10.11 13.93
C GLU A 617 1.11 10.88 14.30
N TRP A 618 0.26 10.29 15.15
CA TRP A 618 -1.09 10.78 15.43
C TRP A 618 -1.21 11.49 16.77
N GLY A 619 -0.44 11.08 17.75
CA GLY A 619 -0.51 11.47 19.15
C GLY A 619 -0.99 10.34 20.06
N ASN A 620 -0.62 10.42 21.36
CA ASN A 620 -1.05 9.51 22.41
C ASN A 620 -2.22 10.13 23.19
N PRO A 621 -3.48 9.60 23.07
CA PRO A 621 -4.65 10.15 23.76
C PRO A 621 -4.59 10.06 25.30
N GLU A 622 -3.63 9.38 25.92
CA GLU A 622 -3.37 9.50 27.37
C GLU A 622 -2.97 10.94 27.73
N ASN A 623 -2.36 11.65 26.79
CA ASN A 623 -2.09 13.08 26.90
C ASN A 623 -3.35 13.87 26.52
N LYS A 624 -3.84 14.71 27.43
CA LYS A 624 -5.07 15.49 27.23
C LYS A 624 -5.02 16.41 26.01
N ASP A 625 -3.89 17.02 25.73
CA ASP A 625 -3.77 17.99 24.62
C ASP A 625 -3.79 17.25 23.28
N GLU A 626 -3.15 16.09 23.20
CA GLU A 626 -3.14 15.24 22.01
C GLU A 626 -4.52 14.60 21.78
N TYR A 627 -5.18 14.11 22.85
CA TYR A 627 -6.58 13.68 22.79
C TYR A 627 -7.50 14.75 22.19
N ASN A 628 -7.41 15.99 22.72
CA ASN A 628 -8.24 17.09 22.25
C ASN A 628 -7.92 17.47 20.79
N TYR A 629 -6.67 17.31 20.37
CA TYR A 629 -6.29 17.62 18.99
C TYR A 629 -6.78 16.53 18.03
N ILE A 630 -6.56 15.25 18.32
CA ILE A 630 -7.07 14.12 17.51
C ILE A 630 -8.59 14.21 17.35
N LYS A 631 -9.30 14.54 18.44
CA LYS A 631 -10.76 14.67 18.41
C LYS A 631 -11.26 15.70 17.39
N GLN A 632 -10.48 16.72 17.06
CA GLN A 632 -10.87 17.74 16.07
C GLN A 632 -10.98 17.21 14.66
N TYR A 633 -10.23 16.14 14.32
CA TYR A 633 -10.17 15.64 12.96
C TYR A 633 -10.56 14.17 12.78
N SER A 634 -10.61 13.37 13.85
CA SER A 634 -11.03 11.96 13.77
C SER A 634 -12.36 11.85 13.05
N PRO A 635 -12.43 11.23 11.86
CA PRO A 635 -13.62 11.28 11.01
C PRO A 635 -14.87 10.76 11.70
N TYR A 636 -14.76 9.62 12.40
CA TYR A 636 -15.87 8.99 13.11
C TYR A 636 -16.47 9.91 14.17
N ASP A 637 -15.63 10.65 14.90
CA ASP A 637 -16.07 11.55 15.97
C ASP A 637 -16.70 12.85 15.44
N ASN A 638 -16.39 13.22 14.18
CA ASN A 638 -16.83 14.47 13.55
C ASN A 638 -17.99 14.32 12.57
N ILE A 639 -18.56 13.10 12.43
CA ILE A 639 -19.79 12.92 11.64
C ILE A 639 -20.93 13.69 12.29
N ARG A 640 -21.60 14.54 11.51
CA ARG A 640 -22.75 15.35 11.90
C ARG A 640 -23.75 15.49 10.75
N ALA A 641 -24.90 16.10 10.99
CA ALA A 641 -25.91 16.32 9.95
C ALA A 641 -25.38 17.26 8.85
N LEU A 642 -24.90 16.70 7.75
CA LEU A 642 -24.38 17.39 6.58
C LEU A 642 -24.86 16.73 5.27
N ASN A 643 -24.78 17.49 4.19
CA ASN A 643 -25.04 16.99 2.84
C ASN A 643 -23.81 16.28 2.26
N TYR A 644 -23.55 15.05 2.74
CA TYR A 644 -22.37 14.29 2.33
C TYR A 644 -22.44 13.86 0.86
N PRO A 645 -21.27 13.78 0.14
CA PRO A 645 -21.20 13.20 -1.20
C PRO A 645 -21.55 11.72 -1.19
N ALA A 646 -21.61 11.11 -2.37
CA ALA A 646 -21.63 9.68 -2.50
C ALA A 646 -20.30 9.08 -2.00
N VAL A 647 -20.32 7.97 -1.28
CA VAL A 647 -19.11 7.34 -0.72
C VAL A 647 -19.13 5.85 -0.99
N LEU A 648 -18.04 5.32 -1.55
CA LEU A 648 -17.74 3.90 -1.57
C LEU A 648 -16.59 3.63 -0.59
N VAL A 649 -16.88 2.84 0.43
CA VAL A 649 -15.91 2.36 1.43
C VAL A 649 -15.52 0.93 1.05
N THR A 650 -14.23 0.66 0.86
CA THR A 650 -13.71 -0.70 0.64
C THR A 650 -12.82 -1.12 1.82
N SER A 651 -12.91 -2.37 2.27
CA SER A 651 -12.09 -2.88 3.37
C SER A 651 -11.95 -4.39 3.31
N SER A 652 -11.12 -4.96 4.20
CA SER A 652 -10.88 -6.40 4.29
C SER A 652 -10.98 -6.88 5.74
N LEU A 653 -11.61 -8.06 5.94
CA LEU A 653 -11.85 -8.65 7.26
C LEU A 653 -10.55 -8.95 8.00
N PHE A 654 -9.51 -9.42 7.28
CA PHE A 654 -8.23 -9.79 7.85
C PHE A 654 -7.19 -8.68 7.80
N ASP A 655 -7.62 -7.43 7.61
CA ASP A 655 -6.72 -6.28 7.67
C ASP A 655 -6.02 -6.23 9.03
N SER A 656 -4.67 -6.21 8.99
CA SER A 656 -3.79 -6.17 10.17
C SER A 656 -3.21 -4.78 10.46
N GLN A 657 -3.48 -3.80 9.58
CA GLN A 657 -3.00 -2.43 9.73
C GLN A 657 -4.11 -1.47 10.14
N VAL A 658 -5.25 -1.50 9.43
CA VAL A 658 -6.46 -0.77 9.80
C VAL A 658 -7.58 -1.78 10.05
N GLN A 659 -8.05 -1.86 11.27
CA GLN A 659 -8.99 -2.90 11.66
C GLN A 659 -10.32 -2.76 10.91
N TYR A 660 -10.87 -3.86 10.41
CA TYR A 660 -12.10 -3.91 9.60
C TYR A 660 -13.29 -3.21 10.25
N TYR A 661 -13.32 -3.16 11.58
CA TYR A 661 -14.45 -2.58 12.31
C TYR A 661 -14.48 -1.05 12.26
N GLU A 662 -13.38 -0.37 11.91
CA GLU A 662 -13.40 1.08 11.71
C GLU A 662 -14.34 1.47 10.56
N PRO A 663 -14.13 1.00 9.31
CA PRO A 663 -15.07 1.24 8.22
C PRO A 663 -16.46 0.64 8.46
N ALA A 664 -16.54 -0.53 9.14
CA ALA A 664 -17.82 -1.18 9.45
C ALA A 664 -18.69 -0.34 10.40
N LYS A 665 -18.10 0.40 11.33
CA LYS A 665 -18.81 1.36 12.22
C LYS A 665 -19.07 2.69 11.52
N TYR A 666 -18.11 3.15 10.72
CA TYR A 666 -18.19 4.43 10.02
C TYR A 666 -19.36 4.50 9.03
N THR A 667 -19.55 3.45 8.25
CA THR A 667 -20.57 3.41 7.19
C THR A 667 -22.00 3.64 7.69
N PRO A 668 -22.54 2.90 8.67
CA PRO A 668 -23.90 3.12 9.17
C PRO A 668 -24.04 4.46 9.88
N LYS A 669 -23.00 4.94 10.59
CA LYS A 669 -23.03 6.26 11.22
C LYS A 669 -23.08 7.37 10.17
N LEU A 670 -22.30 7.28 9.10
CA LEU A 670 -22.34 8.27 8.02
C LEU A 670 -23.72 8.32 7.34
N ARG A 671 -24.34 7.16 7.09
CA ARG A 671 -25.73 7.09 6.56
C ARG A 671 -26.74 7.72 7.47
N GLU A 672 -26.63 7.52 8.78
CA GLU A 672 -27.54 8.06 9.78
C GLU A 672 -27.55 9.59 9.77
N TYR A 673 -26.38 10.20 9.62
CA TYR A 673 -26.23 11.66 9.71
C TYR A 673 -26.26 12.34 8.34
N SER A 674 -26.13 11.60 7.22
CA SER A 674 -26.20 12.21 5.90
C SER A 674 -27.59 12.73 5.58
N THR A 675 -27.67 13.99 5.13
CA THR A 675 -28.91 14.66 4.71
C THR A 675 -29.08 14.71 3.20
N SER A 676 -28.08 14.23 2.42
CA SER A 676 -28.07 14.32 0.96
C SER A 676 -28.97 13.30 0.27
N GLY A 677 -29.10 12.11 0.85
CA GLY A 677 -29.69 10.95 0.16
C GLY A 677 -28.75 10.26 -0.86
N ASN A 678 -27.51 10.73 -1.00
CA ASN A 678 -26.50 10.10 -1.82
C ASN A 678 -26.12 8.70 -1.31
N PRO A 679 -25.70 7.76 -2.18
CA PRO A 679 -25.31 6.42 -1.75
C PRO A 679 -24.07 6.46 -0.86
N VAL A 680 -24.12 5.74 0.25
CA VAL A 680 -22.96 5.38 1.07
C VAL A 680 -22.91 3.86 1.08
N LEU A 681 -21.95 3.31 0.36
CA LEU A 681 -21.78 1.88 0.14
C LEU A 681 -20.57 1.37 0.89
N MET A 682 -20.60 0.10 1.32
CA MET A 682 -19.44 -0.60 1.84
C MET A 682 -19.27 -1.94 1.12
N LYS A 683 -18.03 -2.24 0.71
CA LYS A 683 -17.61 -3.55 0.19
C LYS A 683 -16.55 -4.10 1.12
N MET A 684 -16.88 -5.21 1.79
CA MET A 684 -15.98 -5.91 2.69
C MET A 684 -15.44 -7.17 2.01
N ASN A 685 -14.15 -7.20 1.74
CA ASN A 685 -13.46 -8.42 1.33
C ASN A 685 -13.34 -9.35 2.55
N LEU A 686 -14.03 -10.48 2.51
CA LEU A 686 -14.10 -11.42 3.64
C LEU A 686 -12.88 -12.35 3.74
N ILE A 687 -11.91 -12.23 2.84
CA ILE A 687 -10.79 -13.18 2.71
C ILE A 687 -9.44 -12.45 2.79
N GLY A 688 -9.35 -11.23 2.26
CA GLY A 688 -8.11 -10.48 2.12
C GLY A 688 -7.70 -9.71 3.37
N GLY A 689 -6.46 -9.18 3.32
CA GLY A 689 -5.89 -8.24 4.29
C GLY A 689 -5.84 -6.80 3.76
N HIS A 690 -4.92 -5.98 4.30
CA HIS A 690 -4.77 -4.55 3.96
C HIS A 690 -4.53 -4.28 2.47
N GLY A 691 -3.93 -5.22 1.75
CA GLY A 691 -3.67 -5.13 0.31
C GLY A 691 -4.82 -5.61 -0.58
N GLY A 692 -6.00 -5.91 -0.03
CA GLY A 692 -7.16 -6.42 -0.78
C GLY A 692 -7.05 -7.90 -1.14
N LYS A 693 -7.64 -8.28 -2.26
CA LYS A 693 -7.63 -9.67 -2.75
C LYS A 693 -6.25 -10.09 -3.23
N SER A 694 -5.91 -11.36 -3.02
CA SER A 694 -4.72 -11.96 -3.62
C SER A 694 -4.89 -12.14 -5.13
N GLY A 695 -3.84 -11.80 -5.88
CA GLY A 695 -3.76 -11.97 -7.32
C GLY A 695 -4.18 -10.76 -8.14
N ARG A 696 -3.45 -10.53 -9.25
CA ARG A 696 -3.58 -9.30 -10.04
C ARG A 696 -4.95 -9.12 -10.72
N LEU A 697 -5.59 -10.21 -11.18
CA LEU A 697 -6.90 -10.10 -11.81
C LEU A 697 -7.98 -9.79 -10.79
N ASN A 698 -7.86 -10.33 -9.58
CA ASN A 698 -8.76 -10.03 -8.48
C ASN A 698 -8.63 -8.57 -8.02
N GLN A 699 -7.40 -8.02 -7.99
CA GLN A 699 -7.17 -6.60 -7.69
C GLN A 699 -7.69 -5.68 -8.79
N MET A 700 -7.63 -6.12 -10.06
CA MET A 700 -8.26 -5.39 -11.16
C MET A 700 -9.78 -5.36 -11.05
N GLU A 701 -10.41 -6.43 -10.53
CA GLU A 701 -11.86 -6.42 -10.24
C GLU A 701 -12.23 -5.40 -9.18
N GLU A 702 -11.43 -5.26 -8.11
CA GLU A 702 -11.62 -4.24 -7.07
C GLU A 702 -11.49 -2.84 -7.66
N THR A 703 -10.46 -2.57 -8.46
CA THR A 703 -10.29 -1.30 -9.18
C THR A 703 -11.44 -1.00 -10.14
N ALA A 704 -11.90 -2.03 -10.88
CA ALA A 704 -13.01 -1.88 -11.82
C ALA A 704 -14.33 -1.57 -11.11
N GLU A 705 -14.55 -2.10 -9.93
CA GLU A 705 -15.72 -1.79 -9.09
C GLU A 705 -15.67 -0.35 -8.58
N GLU A 706 -14.51 0.12 -8.10
CA GLU A 706 -14.32 1.51 -7.69
C GLU A 706 -14.58 2.49 -8.84
N TYR A 707 -14.03 2.24 -10.01
CA TYR A 707 -14.24 3.10 -11.18
C TYR A 707 -15.66 2.99 -11.73
N GLY A 708 -16.27 1.80 -11.65
CA GLY A 708 -17.67 1.60 -11.96
C GLY A 708 -18.59 2.45 -11.07
N PHE A 709 -18.26 2.63 -9.80
CA PHE A 709 -18.97 3.53 -8.91
C PHE A 709 -18.91 4.98 -9.40
N LEU A 710 -17.70 5.49 -9.71
CA LEU A 710 -17.54 6.87 -10.20
C LEU A 710 -18.33 7.12 -11.50
N LEU A 711 -18.27 6.18 -12.45
CA LEU A 711 -18.95 6.31 -13.75
C LEU A 711 -20.47 6.27 -13.59
N ASN A 712 -20.99 5.41 -12.72
CA ASN A 712 -22.42 5.37 -12.43
C ASN A 712 -22.96 6.66 -11.78
N LEU A 713 -22.13 7.37 -11.01
CA LEU A 713 -22.50 8.69 -10.45
C LEU A 713 -22.51 9.80 -11.53
N LEU A 714 -21.80 9.62 -12.64
CA LEU A 714 -21.83 10.57 -13.77
C LEU A 714 -23.08 10.39 -14.65
N ASP A 715 -23.72 9.22 -14.62
CA ASP A 715 -24.95 8.93 -15.37
C ASP A 715 -26.22 9.42 -14.64
N GLU A 716 -26.13 9.74 -13.33
CA GLU A 716 -27.21 10.29 -12.51
C GLU A 716 -27.30 11.83 -12.62
#